data_057bd46b941a8ee4932711ece04dfabf
#
_entry.id   057bd46b941a8ee4932711ece04dfabf
#
_cell.length_a   1.000
_cell.length_b   1.000
_cell.length_c   1.000
_cell.angle_alpha   90.00
_cell.angle_beta   90.00
_cell.angle_gamma   90.00
#
_symmetry.space_group_name_H-M   'P 1'
#
loop_
_entity.id
_entity.type
_entity.pdbx_description
1 polymer ?
#
loop_
_entity_poly.entity_id
_entity_poly.type
_entity_poly.pdbx_seq_one_letter_code
_entity_poly.pdbx_strand_id
1 'polypeptide(L)'
;MKPSGFTPSAIARGFPLGGAEGSLIHSPLSYCRQRFGQSIASTGKNLSKMSVQVRKQLLETLKRIDRPETFCASGRLPATLPGLEVTGVGSVALPLEKRQAATLKKCAHQAPYGKGTHTLVDTTVRRVWEIDADHITLANPEWSKVVEHAVLAVTSELGLAKQKLDAHLYKLLLYEAGSFFLPHRDGEKVDRMVATLVIALPSAHEGGELIVRHDGREVTVDFGPESRFQTQFAGFYADCEHEVRPVTRGFRLALVYNLVLAKSKPAIAAPTSREHIAAFTRILGQWKTGKGGSERPADSDTHQPANKLAVVLDHEYSQAGLTYDALKGIDRARAQVLFTAARQIGCDASLALVTKWVSGSAEPSGDSGYGYGRSRRRGRYWDDDHAYDIDDGDAGEHELGEVYDESLTAEHFSDADGNPLAFGRIPLNDNEIVSETPLGEGPPDKEDFEGYTGNAGMTLERWYHRAAIVLWPADSRFDVLCEAGVEAAVGGLGQMVRRWKQAGKSEQESLQTQCVEFARQIIVHWPERSFGSRNRVAYGTQQSEGFLSDKTLDDDGDATEDLDEDHGLPKHQTTPQGPDRRLLSLVARLGDVSLISAWLRGVLARDVSVDPGQTLGHLCQQHGWSTFQDELRELFENTSNETLERHARLLADWSLRKDKNAARKKLCSQLAQLLISAVERWNPQQAKSDWRARAVNRSELLPPLAQTFLALKEPQLFERLVTSILDRPQEFDLTTVQVPALLHLETWLKQNVERSSSPLHRWLGAVHAKLDCRASQPPQEPADWRRESATGCDCTDCRELSRFLKAPNLQTLRLPLATDRRQHLHGVIESKRLDTTHVTERRGRPYTLVFTKTKASYERALKAHHVDLDHLKKINSLLAWHSGLNAETIKPAEKAAKPRARKRK
;
A
#
# COMPACT_ATOMS: atom_id res chain seq x y z
N MET A 1 -3.82 45.45 50.97
CA MET A 1 -4.23 46.72 50.41
C MET A 1 -4.57 46.50 48.94
N LYS A 2 -5.82 46.56 48.60
CA LYS A 2 -6.38 46.86 47.25
C LYS A 2 -6.26 48.39 47.05
N PRO A 3 -6.50 49.01 45.90
CA PRO A 3 -7.34 48.52 44.74
C PRO A 3 -6.89 49.03 43.34
N SER A 4 -7.66 48.61 42.41
CA SER A 4 -8.43 49.24 41.30
C SER A 4 -7.68 49.37 39.96
N GLY A 5 -8.24 49.13 38.81
CA GLY A 5 -9.62 49.03 38.35
C GLY A 5 -9.73 49.62 36.93
N PHE A 6 -10.64 49.10 36.20
CA PHE A 6 -11.35 49.68 35.06
C PHE A 6 -11.01 49.22 33.59
N THR A 7 -11.91 48.47 33.08
CA THR A 7 -12.43 48.42 31.69
C THR A 7 -13.28 49.71 31.42
N PRO A 8 -13.92 50.03 30.25
CA PRO A 8 -14.25 49.23 29.07
C PRO A 8 -14.36 50.00 27.70
N SER A 9 -14.89 49.26 26.73
CA SER A 9 -15.74 49.68 25.58
C SER A 9 -15.05 50.31 24.37
N ALA A 10 -15.42 50.13 23.17
CA ALA A 10 -16.47 49.52 22.34
C ALA A 10 -16.48 50.18 20.96
N ILE A 11 -17.02 49.50 19.92
CA ILE A 11 -17.59 50.02 18.67
C ILE A 11 -16.59 50.51 17.59
N ALA A 12 -16.55 50.05 16.36
CA ALA A 12 -17.52 49.72 15.32
C ALA A 12 -16.87 49.32 13.98
N ARG A 13 -17.52 48.38 13.29
CA ARG A 13 -17.80 48.35 11.84
C ARG A 13 -16.72 48.55 10.78
N GLY A 14 -16.61 47.58 9.90
CA GLY A 14 -16.13 47.77 8.53
C GLY A 14 -15.74 46.49 7.82
N PHE A 15 -16.66 45.90 7.07
CA PHE A 15 -16.29 44.99 5.96
C PHE A 15 -15.74 45.81 4.80
N PRO A 16 -14.79 45.28 4.03
CA PRO A 16 -15.15 44.71 2.74
C PRO A 16 -14.31 43.45 2.32
N LEU A 17 -14.98 42.55 1.66
CA LEU A 17 -14.72 41.77 0.44
C LEU A 17 -13.25 41.54 -0.02
N GLY A 18 -12.95 40.26 -0.22
CA GLY A 18 -12.21 39.78 -1.38
C GLY A 18 -10.83 39.20 -1.10
N GLY A 19 -10.66 37.92 -1.30
CA GLY A 19 -9.39 37.22 -1.36
C GLY A 19 -9.55 35.73 -1.06
N ALA A 20 -9.79 34.95 -2.08
CA ALA A 20 -9.71 33.48 -1.98
C ALA A 20 -8.24 33.08 -1.84
N GLU A 21 -7.81 32.76 -0.62
CA GLU A 21 -6.54 32.05 -0.40
C GLU A 21 -6.83 30.56 -0.33
N GLY A 22 -6.17 29.84 -1.27
CA GLY A 22 -6.19 28.40 -1.34
C GLY A 22 -5.66 27.77 -0.05
N SER A 23 -6.42 26.89 0.52
CA SER A 23 -5.98 26.07 1.65
C SER A 23 -4.91 25.09 1.18
N LEU A 24 -3.67 25.38 1.51
CA LEU A 24 -2.55 24.45 1.45
C LEU A 24 -2.89 23.21 2.30
N ILE A 25 -3.06 22.09 1.63
CA ILE A 25 -3.23 20.78 2.26
C ILE A 25 -1.86 20.36 2.79
N HIS A 26 -1.62 20.57 4.07
CA HIS A 26 -0.41 20.07 4.73
C HIS A 26 -0.42 18.54 4.73
N SER A 27 0.71 17.95 4.30
CA SER A 27 0.94 16.51 4.30
C SER A 27 0.83 15.92 5.72
N PRO A 28 0.47 14.63 5.88
CA PRO A 28 0.37 13.97 7.18
C PRO A 28 1.68 13.98 7.99
N LEU A 29 2.83 14.14 7.33
CA LEU A 29 4.14 14.24 7.97
C LEU A 29 4.31 15.54 8.79
N SER A 30 3.67 16.65 8.40
CA SER A 30 3.73 17.91 9.16
C SER A 30 2.96 17.83 10.48
N TYR A 31 1.89 17.03 10.53
CA TYR A 31 1.05 16.91 11.73
C TYR A 31 1.72 16.04 12.82
N CYS A 32 2.45 14.99 12.43
CA CYS A 32 3.29 14.24 13.36
C CYS A 32 4.44 15.09 13.91
N ARG A 33 5.09 15.93 13.09
CA ARG A 33 6.16 16.82 13.54
C ARG A 33 5.72 17.80 14.63
N GLN A 34 4.50 18.35 14.60
CA GLN A 34 4.06 19.34 15.57
C GLN A 34 3.76 18.79 16.98
N ARG A 35 3.31 17.55 17.12
CA ARG A 35 3.02 16.95 18.45
C ARG A 35 4.20 16.24 19.10
N PHE A 36 5.10 15.65 18.31
CA PHE A 36 6.30 15.00 18.82
C PHE A 36 7.44 15.97 19.18
N GLY A 37 7.45 17.17 18.59
CA GLY A 37 8.50 18.17 18.78
C GLY A 37 8.53 18.89 20.14
N GLN A 38 7.51 18.78 20.96
CA GLN A 38 7.44 19.56 22.22
C GLN A 38 8.04 18.86 23.46
N SER A 39 8.36 17.56 23.40
CA SER A 39 8.92 16.85 24.57
C SER A 39 10.45 16.70 24.58
N ILE A 40 11.18 17.03 23.50
CA ILE A 40 12.63 16.80 23.37
C ILE A 40 13.46 18.10 23.37
N ALA A 41 12.90 19.21 23.78
CA ALA A 41 13.53 20.54 23.63
C ALA A 41 14.76 20.81 24.54
N SER A 42 15.24 19.87 25.36
CA SER A 42 16.30 20.18 26.35
C SER A 42 17.71 19.67 26.04
N THR A 43 17.91 18.78 25.02
CA THR A 43 19.26 18.21 24.74
C THR A 43 19.76 18.43 23.30
N GLY A 44 18.98 19.04 22.41
CA GLY A 44 19.22 19.04 20.97
C GLY A 44 20.23 20.05 20.38
N LYS A 45 20.92 20.87 21.16
CA LYS A 45 21.65 22.05 20.63
C LYS A 45 23.09 21.83 20.09
N ASN A 46 23.66 20.61 20.13
CA ASN A 46 25.07 20.39 19.73
C ASN A 46 25.28 19.46 18.52
N LEU A 47 24.25 18.96 17.87
CA LEU A 47 24.35 17.79 16.97
C LEU A 47 24.36 18.10 15.46
N SER A 48 23.93 19.27 14.98
CA SER A 48 23.78 19.52 13.52
C SER A 48 25.11 19.72 12.74
N LYS A 49 26.09 20.42 13.35
CA LYS A 49 27.41 20.58 12.70
C LYS A 49 28.25 19.31 12.72
N MET A 50 27.98 18.44 13.67
CA MET A 50 28.66 17.17 13.84
C MET A 50 28.29 16.15 12.76
N SER A 51 27.07 16.15 12.26
CA SER A 51 26.64 15.23 11.20
C SER A 51 27.39 15.47 9.88
N VAL A 52 27.64 16.70 9.48
CA VAL A 52 28.40 17.04 8.26
C VAL A 52 29.86 16.59 8.34
N GLN A 53 30.52 16.79 9.50
CA GLN A 53 31.90 16.39 9.69
C GLN A 53 32.02 14.87 9.79
N VAL A 54 31.09 14.20 10.45
CA VAL A 54 31.03 12.72 10.53
C VAL A 54 30.83 12.12 9.13
N ARG A 55 29.90 12.63 8.34
CA ARG A 55 29.65 12.21 6.95
C ARG A 55 30.93 12.29 6.12
N LYS A 56 31.61 13.46 6.16
CA LYS A 56 32.87 13.67 5.43
C LYS A 56 33.93 12.67 5.84
N GLN A 57 34.13 12.45 7.16
CA GLN A 57 35.09 11.50 7.67
C GLN A 57 34.76 10.05 7.29
N LEU A 58 33.45 9.70 7.30
CA LEU A 58 33.00 8.38 6.85
C LEU A 58 33.31 8.18 5.36
N LEU A 59 32.97 9.13 4.49
CA LEU A 59 33.28 9.09 3.06
C LEU A 59 34.79 8.97 2.79
N GLU A 60 35.61 9.79 3.45
CA GLU A 60 37.06 9.71 3.32
C GLU A 60 37.64 8.36 3.76
N THR A 61 37.02 7.76 4.79
CA THR A 61 37.47 6.45 5.28
C THR A 61 36.97 5.32 4.38
N LEU A 62 35.74 5.41 3.84
CA LEU A 62 35.19 4.46 2.85
C LEU A 62 36.06 4.41 1.57
N LYS A 63 36.59 5.56 1.13
CA LYS A 63 37.49 5.65 -0.03
C LYS A 63 38.82 4.92 0.16
N ARG A 64 39.25 4.71 1.40
CA ARG A 64 40.50 3.99 1.73
C ARG A 64 40.35 2.48 1.80
N ILE A 65 39.12 1.95 1.77
CA ILE A 65 38.89 0.53 1.67
C ILE A 65 39.27 0.09 0.26
N ASP A 66 40.21 -0.87 0.15
CA ASP A 66 40.66 -1.35 -1.13
C ASP A 66 39.52 -1.97 -1.93
N ARG A 67 39.41 -1.56 -3.17
CA ARG A 67 38.46 -2.12 -4.14
C ARG A 67 38.96 -3.46 -4.66
N PRO A 68 38.07 -4.46 -4.87
CA PRO A 68 38.43 -5.59 -5.73
C PRO A 68 38.88 -5.04 -7.07
N GLU A 69 39.92 -5.63 -7.66
CA GLU A 69 40.66 -5.02 -8.73
C GLU A 69 39.88 -4.80 -10.03
N THR A 70 38.78 -5.57 -10.27
CA THR A 70 38.01 -5.44 -11.49
C THR A 70 36.50 -5.67 -11.31
N PHE A 71 35.67 -5.04 -12.17
CA PHE A 71 34.26 -5.25 -12.32
C PHE A 71 33.89 -6.02 -13.59
N CYS A 72 34.92 -6.35 -14.43
CA CYS A 72 34.77 -7.10 -15.66
C CYS A 72 35.99 -8.04 -15.81
N ALA A 73 35.73 -9.34 -15.89
CA ALA A 73 36.68 -10.38 -16.15
C ALA A 73 36.58 -10.78 -17.61
N SER A 74 37.69 -11.05 -18.27
CA SER A 74 37.67 -11.56 -19.66
C SER A 74 38.89 -12.47 -19.94
N GLY A 75 38.71 -13.36 -20.91
CA GLY A 75 39.80 -14.27 -21.23
C GLY A 75 39.45 -15.25 -22.33
N ARG A 76 40.39 -16.20 -22.53
CA ARG A 76 40.26 -17.31 -23.47
C ARG A 76 39.81 -18.57 -22.76
N LEU A 77 39.01 -19.37 -23.43
CA LEU A 77 38.52 -20.65 -22.92
C LEU A 77 39.19 -21.82 -23.67
N PRO A 78 39.18 -23.02 -23.09
CA PRO A 78 39.64 -24.22 -23.79
C PRO A 78 38.96 -24.40 -25.14
N ALA A 79 39.67 -25.01 -26.10
CA ALA A 79 39.20 -25.22 -27.48
C ALA A 79 38.07 -26.27 -27.60
N THR A 80 37.37 -26.56 -26.53
CA THR A 80 36.23 -27.48 -26.52
C THR A 80 35.02 -26.77 -27.08
N LEU A 81 34.35 -27.34 -28.06
CA LEU A 81 33.15 -26.77 -28.67
C LEU A 81 31.86 -27.27 -27.98
N PRO A 82 30.79 -26.48 -27.94
CA PRO A 82 29.56 -26.81 -27.21
C PRO A 82 28.73 -27.97 -27.80
N GLY A 83 29.00 -28.38 -29.06
CA GLY A 83 28.07 -29.25 -29.76
C GLY A 83 26.71 -28.54 -29.93
N LEU A 84 26.71 -27.31 -30.46
CA LEU A 84 25.54 -26.44 -30.54
C LEU A 84 24.51 -27.01 -31.51
N GLU A 85 23.31 -27.27 -31.04
CA GLU A 85 22.14 -27.63 -31.80
C GLU A 85 21.02 -26.61 -31.53
N VAL A 86 20.33 -26.21 -32.60
CA VAL A 86 19.25 -25.23 -32.53
C VAL A 86 17.98 -25.84 -33.14
N THR A 87 16.87 -25.74 -32.42
CA THR A 87 15.56 -26.24 -32.90
C THR A 87 15.23 -25.59 -34.26
N GLY A 88 14.88 -26.41 -35.26
CA GLY A 88 14.58 -25.94 -36.60
C GLY A 88 15.82 -25.73 -37.52
N VAL A 89 17.03 -25.75 -36.97
CA VAL A 89 18.29 -25.66 -37.70
C VAL A 89 19.06 -26.98 -37.68
N GLY A 90 19.01 -27.70 -36.55
CA GLY A 90 19.85 -28.86 -36.25
C GLY A 90 21.21 -28.46 -35.74
N SER A 91 22.22 -29.31 -35.96
CA SER A 91 23.61 -29.11 -35.52
C SER A 91 24.26 -27.91 -36.23
N VAL A 92 24.87 -27.01 -35.44
CA VAL A 92 25.56 -25.81 -35.93
C VAL A 92 27.06 -26.05 -35.86
N ALA A 93 27.73 -26.14 -37.04
CA ALA A 93 29.18 -26.30 -37.11
C ALA A 93 29.91 -25.00 -36.72
N LEU A 94 30.99 -25.14 -35.98
CA LEU A 94 31.89 -24.05 -35.61
C LEU A 94 33.28 -24.35 -36.16
N PRO A 95 34.02 -23.37 -36.71
CA PRO A 95 33.67 -21.94 -36.80
C PRO A 95 32.41 -21.67 -37.62
N LEU A 96 31.59 -20.69 -37.20
CA LEU A 96 30.36 -20.37 -37.89
C LEU A 96 30.60 -19.87 -39.32
N GLU A 97 29.94 -20.53 -40.29
CA GLU A 97 29.98 -20.13 -41.67
C GLU A 97 28.76 -19.28 -42.09
N LYS A 98 28.92 -18.46 -43.13
CA LYS A 98 27.87 -17.58 -43.69
C LYS A 98 26.57 -18.30 -43.96
N ARG A 99 26.60 -19.52 -44.51
CA ARG A 99 25.38 -20.31 -44.77
C ARG A 99 24.62 -20.64 -43.51
N GLN A 100 25.34 -21.06 -42.48
CA GLN A 100 24.74 -21.43 -41.19
C GLN A 100 24.22 -20.20 -40.46
N ALA A 101 24.95 -19.08 -40.49
CA ALA A 101 24.50 -17.82 -39.96
C ALA A 101 23.15 -17.39 -40.60
N ALA A 102 23.01 -17.53 -41.90
CA ALA A 102 21.77 -17.26 -42.63
C ALA A 102 20.63 -18.22 -42.24
N THR A 103 20.93 -19.47 -41.87
CA THR A 103 19.94 -20.42 -41.40
C THR A 103 19.50 -20.11 -39.96
N LEU A 104 20.43 -19.81 -39.04
CA LEU A 104 20.16 -19.37 -37.67
C LEU A 104 19.26 -18.13 -37.67
N LYS A 105 19.54 -17.16 -38.54
CA LYS A 105 18.76 -15.93 -38.64
C LYS A 105 17.28 -16.19 -39.00
N LYS A 106 16.97 -17.26 -39.75
CA LYS A 106 15.56 -17.59 -40.07
C LYS A 106 14.76 -18.12 -38.88
N CYS A 107 15.45 -18.70 -37.91
CA CYS A 107 14.85 -19.24 -36.69
C CYS A 107 14.98 -18.29 -35.50
N ALA A 108 15.71 -17.19 -35.66
CA ALA A 108 15.92 -16.15 -34.67
C ALA A 108 14.89 -15.01 -34.81
N HIS A 109 14.63 -14.31 -33.75
CA HIS A 109 13.86 -13.07 -33.75
C HIS A 109 14.76 -11.85 -33.44
N GLN A 110 14.25 -10.64 -33.70
CA GLN A 110 14.95 -9.42 -33.27
C GLN A 110 14.94 -9.32 -31.77
N ALA A 111 16.11 -9.11 -31.19
CA ALA A 111 16.28 -9.04 -29.76
C ALA A 111 15.60 -7.81 -29.18
N PRO A 112 14.68 -7.96 -28.22
CA PRO A 112 14.05 -6.84 -27.54
C PRO A 112 15.02 -6.19 -26.55
N TYR A 113 14.70 -4.97 -26.11
CA TYR A 113 15.37 -4.29 -25.01
C TYR A 113 14.34 -3.75 -24.01
N GLY A 114 14.78 -3.54 -22.76
CA GLY A 114 13.94 -2.97 -21.72
C GLY A 114 14.00 -1.43 -21.73
N LYS A 115 12.83 -0.76 -21.67
CA LYS A 115 12.73 0.67 -21.40
C LYS A 115 11.77 0.84 -20.23
N GLY A 116 12.29 1.07 -19.04
CA GLY A 116 11.49 1.05 -17.81
C GLY A 116 10.79 -0.31 -17.60
N THR A 117 9.49 -0.33 -17.49
CA THR A 117 8.67 -1.56 -17.32
C THR A 117 8.30 -2.26 -18.64
N HIS A 118 8.63 -1.66 -19.80
CA HIS A 118 8.22 -2.17 -21.10
C HIS A 118 9.37 -2.89 -21.83
N THR A 119 9.06 -3.98 -22.50
CA THR A 119 9.96 -4.69 -23.39
C THR A 119 9.61 -4.34 -24.83
N LEU A 120 10.52 -3.66 -25.54
CA LEU A 120 10.30 -3.12 -26.87
C LEU A 120 11.28 -3.73 -27.89
N VAL A 121 10.87 -3.79 -29.14
CA VAL A 121 11.76 -4.14 -30.25
C VAL A 121 12.00 -2.88 -31.09
N ASP A 122 13.21 -2.30 -30.95
CA ASP A 122 13.65 -1.14 -31.74
C ASP A 122 15.07 -1.38 -32.27
N THR A 123 15.17 -1.49 -33.59
CA THR A 123 16.43 -1.76 -34.26
C THR A 123 17.37 -0.54 -34.32
N THR A 124 16.94 0.64 -33.91
CA THR A 124 17.80 1.82 -33.74
C THR A 124 18.54 1.81 -32.40
N VAL A 125 18.02 1.07 -31.40
CA VAL A 125 18.63 0.88 -30.07
C VAL A 125 19.39 -0.44 -30.02
N ARG A 126 18.76 -1.54 -30.50
CA ARG A 126 19.33 -2.89 -30.48
C ARG A 126 19.09 -3.62 -31.79
N ARG A 127 20.11 -3.84 -32.54
CA ARG A 127 20.05 -4.56 -33.82
C ARG A 127 20.79 -5.89 -33.72
N VAL A 128 20.16 -6.89 -33.13
CA VAL A 128 20.73 -8.22 -32.85
C VAL A 128 19.67 -9.28 -33.06
N TRP A 129 20.07 -10.44 -33.54
CA TRP A 129 19.22 -11.62 -33.62
C TRP A 129 19.40 -12.49 -32.38
N GLU A 130 18.31 -12.96 -31.77
CA GLU A 130 18.39 -13.82 -30.60
C GLU A 130 17.53 -15.09 -30.75
N ILE A 131 17.99 -16.14 -30.05
CA ILE A 131 17.32 -17.43 -29.92
C ILE A 131 17.30 -17.76 -28.45
N ASP A 132 16.11 -18.08 -27.93
CA ASP A 132 15.89 -18.39 -26.52
C ASP A 132 16.52 -19.73 -26.12
N ALA A 133 16.88 -19.86 -24.83
CA ALA A 133 17.54 -21.04 -24.29
C ALA A 133 16.79 -22.35 -24.56
N ASP A 134 15.45 -22.32 -24.56
CA ASP A 134 14.57 -23.49 -24.77
C ASP A 134 14.72 -24.11 -26.18
N HIS A 135 15.24 -23.34 -27.12
CA HIS A 135 15.52 -23.77 -28.49
C HIS A 135 16.97 -24.19 -28.72
N ILE A 136 17.81 -24.24 -27.65
CA ILE A 136 19.26 -24.48 -27.73
C ILE A 136 19.59 -25.75 -26.96
N THR A 137 20.31 -26.67 -27.61
CA THR A 137 20.88 -27.83 -26.96
C THR A 137 22.42 -27.75 -27.10
N LEU A 138 23.14 -27.95 -26.01
CA LEU A 138 24.59 -28.02 -25.95
C LEU A 138 24.94 -29.50 -25.76
N ALA A 139 25.09 -30.21 -26.88
CA ALA A 139 25.17 -31.67 -26.90
C ALA A 139 26.53 -32.24 -26.38
N ASN A 140 27.56 -31.40 -26.29
CA ASN A 140 28.85 -31.85 -25.77
C ASN A 140 28.89 -31.79 -24.22
N PRO A 141 28.94 -32.93 -23.51
CA PRO A 141 28.95 -32.95 -22.05
C PRO A 141 30.18 -32.25 -21.44
N GLU A 142 31.32 -32.18 -22.17
CA GLU A 142 32.51 -31.47 -21.69
C GLU A 142 32.35 -29.93 -21.70
N TRP A 143 31.29 -29.41 -22.35
CA TRP A 143 31.05 -28.00 -22.38
C TRP A 143 30.72 -27.42 -20.99
N SER A 144 30.13 -28.19 -20.13
CA SER A 144 29.86 -27.78 -18.74
C SER A 144 31.14 -27.40 -18.00
N LYS A 145 32.24 -28.10 -18.24
CA LYS A 145 33.56 -27.80 -17.65
C LYS A 145 34.16 -26.49 -18.19
N VAL A 146 33.87 -26.18 -19.48
CA VAL A 146 34.30 -24.90 -20.10
C VAL A 146 33.54 -23.73 -19.44
N VAL A 147 32.23 -23.88 -19.24
CA VAL A 147 31.43 -22.88 -18.54
C VAL A 147 31.88 -22.74 -17.09
N GLU A 148 32.13 -23.84 -16.38
CA GLU A 148 32.67 -23.83 -15.01
C GLU A 148 34.02 -23.11 -14.93
N HIS A 149 34.95 -23.34 -15.91
CA HIS A 149 36.21 -22.62 -15.99
C HIS A 149 36.00 -21.10 -16.14
N ALA A 150 35.06 -20.66 -17.00
CA ALA A 150 34.70 -19.26 -17.16
C ALA A 150 34.13 -18.69 -15.86
N VAL A 151 33.19 -19.40 -15.20
CA VAL A 151 32.58 -19.00 -13.93
C VAL A 151 33.66 -18.86 -12.85
N LEU A 152 34.60 -19.78 -12.73
CA LEU A 152 35.68 -19.70 -11.75
C LEU A 152 36.57 -18.46 -11.97
N ALA A 153 36.92 -18.18 -13.24
CA ALA A 153 37.73 -17.00 -13.59
C ALA A 153 36.94 -15.70 -13.22
N VAL A 154 35.66 -15.61 -13.62
CA VAL A 154 34.81 -14.48 -13.30
C VAL A 154 34.66 -14.31 -11.78
N THR A 155 34.39 -15.41 -11.06
CA THR A 155 34.22 -15.41 -9.59
C THR A 155 35.49 -14.91 -8.90
N SER A 156 36.66 -15.34 -9.36
CA SER A 156 37.92 -14.91 -8.80
C SER A 156 38.23 -13.43 -9.05
N GLU A 157 38.07 -12.96 -10.29
CA GLU A 157 38.41 -11.59 -10.67
C GLU A 157 37.41 -10.55 -10.13
N LEU A 158 36.10 -10.90 -10.06
CA LEU A 158 35.10 -10.03 -9.50
C LEU A 158 35.06 -10.02 -7.94
N GLY A 159 36.01 -10.66 -7.25
CA GLY A 159 36.06 -10.69 -5.78
C GLY A 159 34.97 -11.56 -5.13
N LEU A 160 34.35 -12.47 -5.89
CA LEU A 160 33.32 -13.41 -5.43
C LEU A 160 33.92 -14.81 -5.12
N ALA A 161 35.23 -14.94 -4.92
CA ALA A 161 35.94 -16.21 -4.77
C ALA A 161 35.40 -17.14 -3.63
N LYS A 162 34.67 -16.61 -2.68
CA LYS A 162 34.03 -17.38 -1.57
C LYS A 162 32.60 -17.79 -1.88
N GLN A 163 32.06 -17.37 -3.01
CA GLN A 163 30.69 -17.66 -3.43
C GLN A 163 30.68 -18.75 -4.50
N LYS A 164 29.66 -19.59 -4.45
CA LYS A 164 29.36 -20.51 -5.54
C LYS A 164 28.36 -19.86 -6.47
N LEU A 165 28.71 -19.69 -7.73
CA LEU A 165 27.83 -19.21 -8.79
C LEU A 165 27.39 -20.37 -9.68
N ASP A 166 26.11 -20.44 -9.98
CA ASP A 166 25.54 -21.34 -10.96
C ASP A 166 25.29 -20.54 -12.25
N ALA A 167 25.68 -21.09 -13.41
CA ALA A 167 25.51 -20.46 -14.71
C ALA A 167 24.26 -21.01 -15.40
N HIS A 168 23.27 -20.15 -15.63
CA HIS A 168 22.04 -20.48 -16.33
C HIS A 168 22.10 -19.95 -17.75
N LEU A 169 22.03 -20.82 -18.76
CA LEU A 169 21.94 -20.39 -20.16
C LEU A 169 20.70 -19.54 -20.36
N TYR A 170 20.88 -18.34 -20.90
CA TYR A 170 19.82 -17.41 -21.12
C TYR A 170 19.41 -17.32 -22.59
N LYS A 171 20.39 -17.09 -23.49
CA LYS A 171 20.12 -16.98 -24.95
C LYS A 171 21.37 -17.12 -25.80
N LEU A 172 21.16 -17.36 -27.10
CA LEU A 172 22.16 -17.29 -28.14
C LEU A 172 21.95 -16.01 -28.95
N LEU A 173 23.00 -15.20 -29.08
CA LEU A 173 22.99 -13.96 -29.85
C LEU A 173 23.81 -14.09 -31.13
N LEU A 174 23.23 -13.63 -32.23
CA LEU A 174 23.87 -13.54 -33.52
C LEU A 174 23.94 -12.09 -33.99
N TYR A 175 25.15 -11.56 -34.08
CA TYR A 175 25.41 -10.23 -34.63
C TYR A 175 25.95 -10.40 -36.08
N GLU A 176 25.38 -9.66 -37.01
CA GLU A 176 25.83 -9.53 -38.39
C GLU A 176 26.47 -8.16 -38.63
N ALA A 177 27.11 -7.93 -39.77
CA ALA A 177 27.64 -6.61 -40.11
C ALA A 177 26.57 -5.51 -39.95
N GLY A 178 26.89 -4.47 -39.18
CA GLY A 178 25.98 -3.40 -38.79
C GLY A 178 25.11 -3.70 -37.56
N SER A 179 25.28 -4.85 -36.89
CA SER A 179 24.63 -5.14 -35.60
C SER A 179 25.36 -4.44 -34.45
N PHE A 180 24.60 -3.92 -33.53
CA PHE A 180 25.09 -3.21 -32.35
C PHE A 180 24.06 -3.28 -31.21
N PHE A 181 24.45 -2.85 -30.01
CA PHE A 181 23.57 -2.61 -28.89
C PHE A 181 24.07 -1.38 -28.12
N LEU A 182 23.22 -0.34 -28.02
CA LEU A 182 23.55 0.92 -27.32
C LEU A 182 23.79 0.68 -25.82
N PRO A 183 24.40 1.64 -25.10
CA PRO A 183 24.63 1.55 -23.66
C PRO A 183 23.35 1.24 -22.88
N HIS A 184 23.41 0.22 -22.04
CA HIS A 184 22.31 -0.25 -21.21
C HIS A 184 22.84 -1.02 -20.00
N ARG A 185 21.96 -1.34 -19.05
CA ARG A 185 22.21 -2.23 -17.91
C ARG A 185 21.30 -3.45 -18.00
N ASP A 186 21.79 -4.61 -17.61
CA ASP A 186 20.96 -5.79 -17.51
C ASP A 186 20.06 -5.69 -16.26
N GLY A 187 18.76 -5.84 -16.43
CA GLY A 187 17.87 -6.06 -15.28
C GLY A 187 18.07 -7.45 -14.70
N GLU A 188 17.77 -7.65 -13.44
CA GLU A 188 17.75 -8.97 -12.80
C GLU A 188 16.70 -9.86 -13.48
N LYS A 189 17.14 -10.83 -14.26
CA LYS A 189 16.27 -11.73 -15.06
C LYS A 189 15.85 -12.97 -14.27
N VAL A 190 16.59 -13.29 -13.23
CA VAL A 190 16.37 -14.44 -12.33
C VAL A 190 16.77 -13.99 -10.94
N ASP A 191 16.00 -14.40 -9.95
CA ASP A 191 16.27 -14.11 -8.54
C ASP A 191 17.73 -14.44 -8.16
N ARG A 192 18.38 -13.52 -7.43
CA ARG A 192 19.79 -13.61 -7.01
C ARG A 192 20.83 -13.61 -8.16
N MET A 193 20.49 -13.08 -9.33
CA MET A 193 21.43 -12.85 -10.41
C MET A 193 22.44 -11.74 -10.00
N VAL A 194 23.73 -12.04 -10.08
CA VAL A 194 24.79 -11.09 -9.70
C VAL A 194 25.62 -10.60 -10.89
N ALA A 195 25.73 -11.41 -11.94
CA ALA A 195 26.58 -11.11 -13.09
C ALA A 195 26.05 -11.72 -14.40
N THR A 196 26.45 -11.12 -15.50
CA THR A 196 26.24 -11.64 -16.85
C THR A 196 27.54 -12.25 -17.34
N LEU A 197 27.49 -13.46 -17.95
CA LEU A 197 28.63 -14.12 -18.62
C LEU A 197 28.31 -14.26 -20.11
N VAL A 198 29.15 -13.67 -20.95
CA VAL A 198 29.09 -13.77 -22.41
C VAL A 198 30.21 -14.67 -22.88
N ILE A 199 29.87 -15.74 -23.61
CA ILE A 199 30.83 -16.62 -24.24
C ILE A 199 30.77 -16.47 -25.77
N ALA A 200 31.75 -15.83 -26.35
CA ALA A 200 31.90 -15.71 -27.81
C ALA A 200 32.38 -17.03 -28.39
N LEU A 201 31.58 -17.63 -29.26
CA LEU A 201 31.90 -18.89 -29.96
C LEU A 201 32.71 -18.62 -31.22
N PRO A 202 33.49 -19.59 -31.71
CA PRO A 202 34.25 -19.46 -32.94
C PRO A 202 33.41 -18.98 -34.12
N SER A 203 33.58 -17.70 -34.48
CA SER A 203 32.84 -17.01 -35.54
C SER A 203 33.61 -15.79 -35.99
N ALA A 204 34.15 -15.82 -37.24
CA ALA A 204 35.01 -14.75 -37.75
C ALA A 204 34.27 -13.41 -37.86
N HIS A 205 34.77 -12.38 -37.17
CA HIS A 205 34.21 -11.02 -37.23
C HIS A 205 35.26 -9.94 -36.95
N GLU A 206 34.96 -8.72 -37.35
CA GLU A 206 35.71 -7.50 -37.07
C GLU A 206 34.76 -6.50 -36.41
N GLY A 207 35.20 -5.70 -35.45
CA GLY A 207 34.37 -4.85 -34.64
C GLY A 207 33.50 -5.64 -33.65
N GLY A 208 32.51 -5.02 -33.08
CA GLY A 208 31.65 -5.64 -32.09
C GLY A 208 32.30 -5.74 -30.70
N GLU A 209 33.17 -4.80 -30.35
CA GLU A 209 33.78 -4.73 -29.02
C GLU A 209 32.70 -4.56 -27.97
N LEU A 210 32.87 -5.29 -26.86
CA LEU A 210 32.05 -5.12 -25.67
C LEU A 210 32.73 -4.08 -24.77
N ILE A 211 32.02 -2.98 -24.52
CA ILE A 211 32.46 -1.93 -23.59
C ILE A 211 31.67 -2.11 -22.30
N VAL A 212 32.35 -2.19 -21.17
CA VAL A 212 31.72 -2.28 -19.84
C VAL A 212 32.17 -1.08 -19.01
N ARG A 213 31.20 -0.37 -18.41
CA ARG A 213 31.45 0.83 -17.58
C ARG A 213 30.91 0.65 -16.18
N HIS A 214 31.69 1.07 -15.21
CA HIS A 214 31.26 1.13 -13.82
C HIS A 214 32.07 2.19 -13.08
N ASP A 215 31.40 3.06 -12.35
CA ASP A 215 31.99 4.11 -11.50
C ASP A 215 33.11 4.89 -12.22
N GLY A 216 32.79 5.44 -13.39
CA GLY A 216 33.70 6.25 -14.20
C GLY A 216 34.87 5.51 -14.83
N ARG A 217 34.96 4.18 -14.68
CA ARG A 217 35.99 3.32 -15.35
C ARG A 217 35.36 2.59 -16.52
N GLU A 218 36.17 2.35 -17.54
CA GLU A 218 35.78 1.63 -18.76
C GLU A 218 36.72 0.48 -19.02
N VAL A 219 36.18 -0.68 -19.37
CA VAL A 219 36.89 -1.87 -19.83
C VAL A 219 36.39 -2.21 -21.23
N THR A 220 37.29 -2.31 -22.19
CA THR A 220 36.97 -2.75 -23.55
C THR A 220 37.40 -4.20 -23.72
N VAL A 221 36.47 -5.07 -24.09
CA VAL A 221 36.73 -6.47 -24.44
C VAL A 221 36.55 -6.64 -25.94
N ASP A 222 37.66 -6.84 -26.65
CA ASP A 222 37.67 -7.10 -28.10
C ASP A 222 37.75 -8.62 -28.35
N PHE A 223 36.65 -9.18 -28.84
CA PHE A 223 36.59 -10.59 -29.25
C PHE A 223 37.04 -10.84 -30.71
N GLY A 224 37.28 -9.79 -31.50
CA GLY A 224 37.63 -9.88 -32.92
C GLY A 224 38.92 -10.64 -33.19
N PRO A 225 40.04 -10.35 -32.49
CA PRO A 225 41.28 -11.12 -32.62
C PRO A 225 41.03 -12.61 -32.35
N GLU A 226 41.46 -13.45 -33.28
CA GLU A 226 41.34 -14.92 -33.19
C GLU A 226 39.89 -15.45 -33.17
N SER A 227 38.89 -14.60 -33.39
CA SER A 227 37.44 -14.93 -33.32
C SER A 227 37.05 -16.14 -34.17
N ARG A 228 37.82 -16.45 -35.22
CA ARG A 228 37.53 -17.58 -36.10
C ARG A 228 37.67 -18.94 -35.41
N PHE A 229 38.60 -19.07 -34.46
CA PHE A 229 38.93 -20.38 -33.89
C PHE A 229 38.89 -20.41 -32.37
N GLN A 230 38.99 -19.26 -31.70
CA GLN A 230 39.09 -19.16 -30.26
C GLN A 230 37.72 -18.92 -29.62
N THR A 231 37.38 -19.68 -28.59
CA THR A 231 36.28 -19.38 -27.65
C THR A 231 36.82 -18.43 -26.61
N GLN A 232 36.09 -17.31 -26.41
CA GLN A 232 36.49 -16.26 -25.49
C GLN A 232 35.32 -15.91 -24.59
N PHE A 233 35.57 -15.32 -23.40
CA PHE A 233 34.49 -14.91 -22.49
C PHE A 233 34.71 -13.50 -21.94
N ALA A 234 33.64 -12.88 -21.54
CA ALA A 234 33.59 -11.74 -20.64
C ALA A 234 32.50 -11.96 -19.60
N GLY A 235 32.80 -11.65 -18.34
CA GLY A 235 31.86 -11.70 -17.25
C GLY A 235 31.95 -10.40 -16.47
N PHE A 236 30.80 -9.79 -16.17
CA PHE A 236 30.71 -8.50 -15.49
C PHE A 236 29.43 -8.45 -14.62
N TYR A 237 29.43 -7.58 -13.61
CA TYR A 237 28.23 -7.41 -12.78
C TYR A 237 27.05 -6.93 -13.61
N ALA A 238 25.86 -7.45 -13.33
CA ALA A 238 24.65 -7.20 -14.12
C ALA A 238 24.24 -5.70 -14.18
N ASP A 239 24.58 -4.94 -13.14
CA ASP A 239 24.31 -3.49 -13.03
C ASP A 239 25.39 -2.62 -13.69
N CYS A 240 26.44 -3.18 -14.26
CA CYS A 240 27.38 -2.42 -15.05
C CYS A 240 26.73 -1.97 -16.37
N GLU A 241 26.88 -0.68 -16.68
CA GLU A 241 26.52 -0.19 -18.01
C GLU A 241 27.41 -0.84 -19.06
N HIS A 242 26.80 -1.37 -20.13
CA HIS A 242 27.58 -1.98 -21.19
C HIS A 242 26.93 -1.78 -22.56
N GLU A 243 27.76 -1.80 -23.58
CA GLU A 243 27.38 -1.66 -24.97
C GLU A 243 28.13 -2.62 -25.86
N VAL A 244 27.58 -2.97 -27.01
CA VAL A 244 28.27 -3.66 -28.07
C VAL A 244 28.39 -2.72 -29.26
N ARG A 245 29.64 -2.37 -29.60
CA ARG A 245 29.94 -1.56 -30.79
C ARG A 245 29.55 -2.27 -32.08
N PRO A 246 29.30 -1.53 -33.18
CA PRO A 246 28.93 -2.16 -34.44
C PRO A 246 29.91 -3.21 -34.91
N VAL A 247 29.42 -4.39 -35.23
CA VAL A 247 30.18 -5.39 -36.00
C VAL A 247 30.38 -4.84 -37.41
N THR A 248 31.60 -4.69 -37.82
CA THR A 248 31.94 -4.09 -39.15
C THR A 248 31.97 -5.14 -40.23
N ARG A 249 32.38 -6.39 -39.91
CA ARG A 249 32.47 -7.47 -40.86
C ARG A 249 32.26 -8.83 -40.21
N GLY A 250 31.70 -9.80 -40.94
CA GLY A 250 31.50 -11.18 -40.50
C GLY A 250 30.30 -11.37 -39.60
N PHE A 251 30.36 -12.37 -38.71
CA PHE A 251 29.28 -12.70 -37.75
C PHE A 251 29.93 -12.97 -36.40
N ARG A 252 29.34 -12.38 -35.35
CA ARG A 252 29.69 -12.69 -33.95
C ARG A 252 28.58 -13.55 -33.36
N LEU A 253 28.91 -14.77 -32.93
CA LEU A 253 27.97 -15.68 -32.25
C LEU A 253 28.37 -15.78 -30.78
N ALA A 254 27.38 -15.54 -29.87
CA ALA A 254 27.64 -15.56 -28.43
C ALA A 254 26.55 -16.26 -27.65
N LEU A 255 26.94 -17.09 -26.69
CA LEU A 255 26.06 -17.60 -25.64
C LEU A 255 26.08 -16.64 -24.46
N VAL A 256 24.92 -16.34 -23.92
CA VAL A 256 24.75 -15.49 -22.72
C VAL A 256 24.21 -16.33 -21.58
N TYR A 257 24.88 -16.25 -20.43
CA TYR A 257 24.46 -16.92 -19.20
C TYR A 257 24.23 -15.90 -18.11
N ASN A 258 23.18 -16.14 -17.31
CA ASN A 258 22.96 -15.44 -16.05
C ASN A 258 23.73 -16.18 -14.95
N LEU A 259 24.58 -15.47 -14.20
CA LEU A 259 25.30 -16.01 -13.06
C LEU A 259 24.53 -15.73 -11.77
N VAL A 260 24.12 -16.79 -11.10
CA VAL A 260 23.20 -16.76 -9.94
C VAL A 260 23.92 -17.33 -8.71
N LEU A 261 23.71 -16.72 -7.54
CA LEU A 261 24.23 -17.23 -6.28
C LEU A 261 23.55 -18.54 -5.89
N ALA A 262 24.33 -19.60 -5.69
CA ALA A 262 23.84 -20.87 -5.16
C ALA A 262 23.31 -20.69 -3.71
N LYS A 263 22.28 -21.47 -3.34
CA LYS A 263 21.72 -21.47 -1.96
C LYS A 263 22.69 -22.21 -1.01
N SER A 264 23.77 -21.55 -0.60
CA SER A 264 24.69 -22.07 0.44
C SER A 264 24.95 -20.98 1.48
N LYS A 265 24.97 -21.34 2.78
CA LYS A 265 25.38 -20.39 3.82
C LYS A 265 26.90 -20.24 3.77
N PRO A 266 27.47 -19.07 3.42
CA PRO A 266 28.87 -18.86 3.42
C PRO A 266 29.38 -18.65 4.87
N ALA A 267 30.57 -19.20 5.15
CA ALA A 267 31.28 -18.89 6.38
C ALA A 267 31.74 -17.43 6.34
N ILE A 268 31.35 -16.63 7.32
CA ILE A 268 31.87 -15.27 7.52
C ILE A 268 33.34 -15.38 7.90
N ALA A 269 34.24 -15.17 6.93
CA ALA A 269 35.69 -15.11 7.20
C ALA A 269 36.06 -13.70 7.65
N ALA A 270 36.75 -13.59 8.79
CA ALA A 270 37.24 -12.34 9.34
C ALA A 270 38.17 -11.61 8.36
N PRO A 271 38.00 -10.29 8.13
CA PRO A 271 38.84 -9.53 7.22
C PRO A 271 40.14 -9.03 7.87
N THR A 272 41.13 -8.81 7.04
CA THR A 272 42.40 -8.13 7.33
C THR A 272 42.28 -6.61 7.60
N SER A 273 41.09 -6.09 7.79
CA SER A 273 40.79 -4.64 7.84
C SER A 273 40.74 -4.06 9.27
N ARG A 274 41.59 -4.51 10.20
CA ARG A 274 41.58 -4.00 11.60
C ARG A 274 41.72 -2.48 11.70
N GLU A 275 42.51 -1.87 10.85
CA GLU A 275 42.70 -0.40 10.84
C GLU A 275 41.45 0.34 10.38
N HIS A 276 40.76 -0.15 9.36
CA HIS A 276 39.50 0.43 8.91
C HIS A 276 38.40 0.27 9.94
N ILE A 277 38.26 -0.92 10.55
CA ILE A 277 37.30 -1.17 11.63
C ILE A 277 37.57 -0.20 12.80
N ALA A 278 38.81 -0.03 13.22
CA ALA A 278 39.17 0.90 14.30
C ALA A 278 38.86 2.36 13.95
N ALA A 279 39.09 2.76 12.68
CA ALA A 279 38.75 4.11 12.21
C ALA A 279 37.24 4.34 12.21
N PHE A 280 36.44 3.42 11.68
CA PHE A 280 34.98 3.52 11.71
C PHE A 280 34.41 3.47 13.13
N THR A 281 34.92 2.56 13.99
CA THR A 281 34.54 2.49 15.40
C THR A 281 34.74 3.84 16.11
N ARG A 282 35.86 4.52 15.85
CA ARG A 282 36.12 5.85 16.38
C ARG A 282 35.18 6.91 15.86
N ILE A 283 34.94 6.97 14.53
CA ILE A 283 34.05 7.97 13.89
C ILE A 283 32.62 7.80 14.36
N LEU A 284 32.09 6.58 14.29
CA LEU A 284 30.75 6.27 14.75
C LEU A 284 30.60 6.45 16.28
N GLY A 285 31.66 6.16 17.06
CA GLY A 285 31.67 6.41 18.50
C GLY A 285 31.60 7.90 18.85
N GLN A 286 32.25 8.76 18.06
CA GLN A 286 32.15 10.20 18.18
C GLN A 286 30.73 10.69 17.85
N TRP A 287 30.14 10.14 16.79
CA TRP A 287 28.76 10.42 16.42
C TRP A 287 27.77 10.02 17.53
N LYS A 288 27.88 8.79 18.06
CA LYS A 288 27.03 8.27 19.13
C LYS A 288 27.11 9.13 20.41
N THR A 289 28.29 9.61 20.77
CA THR A 289 28.51 10.32 22.05
C THR A 289 28.28 11.83 21.96
N GLY A 290 28.07 12.38 20.78
CA GLY A 290 27.96 13.82 20.59
C GLY A 290 29.25 14.62 20.92
N LYS A 291 30.41 13.98 21.05
CA LYS A 291 31.69 14.61 21.40
C LYS A 291 32.53 14.87 20.16
N GLY A 292 32.41 16.02 19.54
CA GLY A 292 33.21 16.33 18.35
C GLY A 292 33.00 17.66 17.67
N GLY A 293 32.57 18.70 18.35
CA GLY A 293 32.39 20.02 17.74
C GLY A 293 32.68 21.16 18.67
N SER A 294 33.72 21.94 18.37
CA SER A 294 34.06 23.23 18.94
C SER A 294 33.11 24.32 18.39
N GLU A 295 32.58 25.14 19.34
CA GLU A 295 31.97 26.45 19.20
C GLU A 295 30.89 26.76 18.14
N ARG A 296 29.77 27.36 18.61
CA ARG A 296 28.55 27.78 17.88
C ARG A 296 28.70 29.04 17.07
N PRO A 297 27.88 29.23 16.04
CA PRO A 297 27.08 30.42 15.82
C PRO A 297 25.58 30.18 16.04
N ALA A 298 24.95 31.21 16.56
CA ALA A 298 23.56 31.17 16.99
C ALA A 298 22.65 31.75 15.91
N ASP A 299 22.36 31.04 14.84
CA ASP A 299 21.26 31.42 13.94
C ASP A 299 21.11 30.36 12.84
N SER A 300 20.22 29.40 13.06
CA SER A 300 19.45 28.71 11.99
C SER A 300 18.50 27.65 12.59
N ASP A 301 17.25 27.85 12.41
CA ASP A 301 16.11 27.18 13.06
C ASP A 301 15.67 25.86 12.42
N THR A 302 16.45 25.18 11.56
CA THR A 302 15.87 24.19 10.66
C THR A 302 16.48 22.76 10.64
N HIS A 303 17.51 22.42 11.43
CA HIS A 303 18.09 21.07 11.32
C HIS A 303 18.14 20.33 12.67
N GLN A 304 17.30 19.28 12.79
CA GLN A 304 17.44 18.29 13.86
C GLN A 304 18.74 17.49 13.68
N PRO A 305 19.36 17.02 14.80
CA PRO A 305 20.55 16.17 14.73
C PRO A 305 20.21 14.83 14.06
N ALA A 306 21.11 14.34 13.21
CA ALA A 306 20.98 13.03 12.60
C ALA A 306 21.06 11.93 13.68
N ASN A 307 19.92 11.28 13.94
CA ASN A 307 19.83 10.12 14.84
C ASN A 307 20.10 8.80 14.11
N LYS A 308 20.22 8.83 12.80
CA LYS A 308 20.52 7.70 11.91
C LYS A 308 21.39 8.15 10.74
N LEU A 309 22.07 7.22 10.09
CA LEU A 309 22.91 7.45 8.91
C LEU A 309 22.64 6.34 7.89
N ALA A 310 22.53 6.71 6.62
CA ALA A 310 22.41 5.78 5.49
C ALA A 310 23.65 5.89 4.60
N VAL A 311 24.53 4.88 4.63
CA VAL A 311 25.72 4.79 3.80
C VAL A 311 25.34 4.12 2.50
N VAL A 312 25.30 4.89 1.41
CA VAL A 312 24.91 4.40 0.09
C VAL A 312 25.99 3.47 -0.46
N LEU A 313 25.56 2.38 -1.10
CA LEU A 313 26.40 1.39 -1.75
C LEU A 313 26.68 1.78 -3.21
N ASP A 314 27.80 1.31 -3.77
CA ASP A 314 28.23 1.66 -5.13
C ASP A 314 27.43 0.90 -6.20
N HIS A 315 27.02 -0.36 -5.92
CA HIS A 315 26.27 -1.19 -6.85
C HIS A 315 24.76 -1.08 -6.62
N GLU A 316 24.00 -1.30 -7.69
CA GLU A 316 22.55 -1.40 -7.63
C GLU A 316 22.12 -2.83 -7.28
N TYR A 317 21.06 -2.93 -6.47
CA TYR A 317 20.48 -4.18 -5.99
C TYR A 317 18.97 -4.13 -6.11
N SER A 318 18.37 -5.24 -6.54
CA SER A 318 16.92 -5.44 -6.39
C SER A 318 16.58 -5.73 -4.93
N GLN A 319 15.32 -5.62 -4.55
CA GLN A 319 14.86 -5.98 -3.22
C GLN A 319 15.24 -7.43 -2.85
N ALA A 320 15.03 -8.37 -3.77
CA ALA A 320 15.36 -9.79 -3.56
C ALA A 320 16.88 -10.04 -3.52
N GLY A 321 17.66 -9.23 -4.22
CA GLY A 321 19.13 -9.31 -4.29
C GLY A 321 19.83 -8.57 -3.14
N LEU A 322 19.13 -7.79 -2.30
CA LEU A 322 19.74 -7.00 -1.24
C LEU A 322 19.98 -7.84 0.04
N THR A 323 20.91 -8.76 -0.05
CA THR A 323 21.36 -9.57 1.10
C THR A 323 22.88 -9.44 1.27
N TYR A 324 23.39 -9.60 2.50
CA TYR A 324 24.83 -9.47 2.76
C TYR A 324 25.68 -10.38 1.88
N ASP A 325 25.21 -11.58 1.62
CA ASP A 325 25.91 -12.57 0.80
C ASP A 325 25.92 -12.23 -0.69
N ALA A 326 24.93 -11.46 -1.15
CA ALA A 326 24.82 -11.01 -2.53
C ALA A 326 25.54 -9.68 -2.80
N LEU A 327 26.10 -9.03 -1.75
CA LEU A 327 26.81 -7.78 -1.94
C LEU A 327 28.02 -7.97 -2.84
N LYS A 328 28.14 -7.06 -3.81
CA LYS A 328 29.12 -7.08 -4.89
C LYS A 328 30.41 -6.35 -4.46
N GLY A 329 31.51 -6.83 -4.89
CA GLY A 329 32.82 -6.16 -4.85
C GLY A 329 33.13 -5.35 -3.58
N ILE A 330 33.30 -4.05 -3.76
CA ILE A 330 33.61 -3.08 -2.70
C ILE A 330 32.52 -2.97 -1.64
N ASP A 331 31.24 -3.13 -2.02
CA ASP A 331 30.11 -3.00 -1.10
C ASP A 331 30.16 -4.06 -0.02
N ARG A 332 30.56 -5.27 -0.37
CA ARG A 332 30.77 -6.35 0.59
C ARG A 332 31.86 -6.03 1.59
N ALA A 333 32.99 -5.46 1.12
CA ALA A 333 34.10 -5.07 1.99
C ALA A 333 33.69 -3.92 2.95
N ARG A 334 32.98 -2.92 2.43
CA ARG A 334 32.43 -1.81 3.23
C ARG A 334 31.41 -2.29 4.24
N ALA A 335 30.46 -3.15 3.84
CA ALA A 335 29.46 -3.71 4.72
C ALA A 335 30.11 -4.47 5.89
N GLN A 336 31.10 -5.32 5.61
CA GLN A 336 31.79 -6.09 6.63
C GLN A 336 32.45 -5.18 7.70
N VAL A 337 33.11 -4.11 7.26
CA VAL A 337 33.75 -3.15 8.17
C VAL A 337 32.71 -2.39 8.98
N LEU A 338 31.64 -1.87 8.33
CA LEU A 338 30.60 -1.09 8.98
C LEU A 338 29.81 -1.91 9.98
N PHE A 339 29.35 -3.12 9.62
CA PHE A 339 28.61 -3.99 10.55
C PHE A 339 29.47 -4.38 11.76
N THR A 340 30.79 -4.64 11.53
CA THR A 340 31.70 -4.97 12.63
C THR A 340 31.90 -3.77 13.57
N ALA A 341 32.15 -2.58 13.03
CA ALA A 341 32.35 -1.36 13.79
C ALA A 341 31.08 -0.98 14.57
N ALA A 342 29.90 -1.03 13.93
CA ALA A 342 28.61 -0.74 14.55
C ALA A 342 28.35 -1.65 15.77
N ARG A 343 28.59 -2.96 15.62
CA ARG A 343 28.44 -3.93 16.72
C ARG A 343 29.35 -3.60 17.89
N GLN A 344 30.60 -3.18 17.67
CA GLN A 344 31.56 -2.86 18.73
C GLN A 344 31.12 -1.66 19.60
N ILE A 345 30.36 -0.71 19.02
CA ILE A 345 29.93 0.50 19.75
C ILE A 345 28.47 0.47 20.17
N GLY A 346 27.77 -0.66 19.96
CA GLY A 346 26.34 -0.77 20.27
C GLY A 346 25.47 0.12 19.39
N CYS A 347 25.70 0.10 18.08
CA CYS A 347 24.81 0.63 17.06
C CYS A 347 24.12 -0.53 16.34
N ASP A 348 22.87 -0.34 15.96
CA ASP A 348 22.19 -1.19 14.99
C ASP A 348 22.68 -0.86 13.59
N ALA A 349 22.80 -1.88 12.75
CA ALA A 349 23.15 -1.75 11.34
C ALA A 349 22.32 -2.72 10.51
N SER A 350 21.78 -2.27 9.40
CA SER A 350 20.92 -3.06 8.52
C SER A 350 21.16 -2.66 7.07
N LEU A 351 21.01 -3.60 6.14
CA LEU A 351 20.86 -3.28 4.72
C LEU A 351 19.45 -2.75 4.49
N ALA A 352 19.28 -1.78 3.61
CA ALA A 352 17.99 -1.24 3.22
C ALA A 352 18.03 -0.67 1.80
N LEU A 353 16.87 -0.60 1.15
CA LEU A 353 16.68 0.13 -0.08
C LEU A 353 16.28 1.57 0.26
N VAL A 354 17.08 2.54 -0.17
CA VAL A 354 16.77 3.97 -0.02
C VAL A 354 16.10 4.45 -1.30
N THR A 355 14.91 5.03 -1.15
CA THR A 355 14.11 5.56 -2.25
C THR A 355 13.93 7.06 -2.09
N LYS A 356 14.33 7.82 -3.10
CA LYS A 356 13.92 9.21 -3.26
C LYS A 356 12.81 9.25 -4.29
N TRP A 357 11.67 9.81 -3.92
CA TRP A 357 10.54 10.07 -4.79
C TRP A 357 10.35 11.58 -4.91
N VAL A 358 10.09 12.04 -6.12
CA VAL A 358 9.86 13.45 -6.43
C VAL A 358 8.65 13.53 -7.36
N SER A 359 7.71 14.41 -7.06
CA SER A 359 6.55 14.73 -7.89
C SER A 359 6.54 16.21 -8.23
N GLY A 360 6.26 16.55 -9.48
CA GLY A 360 6.24 17.94 -9.92
C GLY A 360 5.47 18.14 -11.24
N SER A 361 5.51 19.35 -11.77
CA SER A 361 4.95 19.63 -13.09
C SER A 361 5.75 18.93 -14.19
N ALA A 362 5.06 18.40 -15.20
CA ALA A 362 5.70 17.88 -16.42
C ALA A 362 5.84 19.03 -17.45
N GLU A 363 7.06 19.31 -17.86
CA GLU A 363 7.36 20.26 -18.94
C GLU A 363 7.86 19.50 -20.17
N PRO A 364 7.42 19.86 -21.41
CA PRO A 364 7.92 19.23 -22.61
C PRO A 364 9.41 19.50 -22.80
N SER A 365 10.23 18.46 -22.94
CA SER A 365 11.65 18.62 -23.29
C SER A 365 11.78 18.92 -24.77
N GLY A 366 11.96 20.18 -25.12
CA GLY A 366 12.23 20.61 -26.48
C GLY A 366 12.04 22.09 -26.65
N ASP A 367 12.99 22.73 -27.33
CA ASP A 367 12.98 24.16 -27.74
C ASP A 367 11.93 24.43 -28.83
N SER A 368 10.65 24.03 -28.57
CA SER A 368 9.51 24.49 -29.34
C SER A 368 9.01 25.75 -28.70
N GLY A 369 9.67 26.86 -29.09
CA GLY A 369 9.32 28.22 -28.70
C GLY A 369 7.86 28.54 -28.98
N TYR A 370 6.97 28.24 -28.03
CA TYR A 370 5.69 28.90 -27.97
C TYR A 370 5.89 30.31 -27.42
N GLY A 371 6.34 31.20 -28.35
CA GLY A 371 6.34 32.62 -28.10
C GLY A 371 4.92 33.09 -27.76
N TYR A 372 4.73 33.57 -26.54
CA TYR A 372 3.58 34.38 -26.18
C TYR A 372 3.59 35.68 -27.02
N GLY A 373 3.14 35.55 -28.27
CA GLY A 373 2.85 36.69 -29.13
C GLY A 373 1.62 37.43 -28.63
N ARG A 374 1.84 38.54 -27.90
CA ARG A 374 0.79 39.54 -27.68
C ARG A 374 0.20 39.98 -29.02
N SER A 375 -0.88 39.40 -29.48
CA SER A 375 -1.71 40.03 -30.50
C SER A 375 -3.07 40.42 -29.88
N ARG A 376 -3.13 41.73 -29.59
CA ARG A 376 -4.41 42.41 -29.36
C ARG A 376 -5.23 42.32 -30.64
N ARG A 377 -6.28 41.49 -30.66
CA ARG A 377 -7.46 41.76 -31.50
C ARG A 377 -8.74 41.29 -30.84
N ARG A 378 -9.67 42.24 -30.79
CA ARG A 378 -11.04 42.16 -30.30
C ARG A 378 -11.83 40.98 -30.81
N GLY A 379 -12.56 40.34 -29.87
CA GLY A 379 -13.97 39.97 -29.97
C GLY A 379 -14.33 38.90 -30.99
N ARG A 380 -14.59 37.70 -30.54
CA ARG A 380 -15.77 36.94 -30.91
C ARG A 380 -15.88 35.72 -29.96
N TYR A 381 -17.11 35.44 -29.61
CA TYR A 381 -17.61 34.35 -28.78
C TYR A 381 -16.91 33.02 -29.00
N TRP A 382 -16.56 32.33 -27.91
CA TRP A 382 -16.04 30.96 -27.87
C TRP A 382 -17.20 30.00 -28.03
N ASP A 383 -17.23 29.25 -29.15
CA ASP A 383 -17.94 28.00 -29.32
C ASP A 383 -16.93 26.88 -29.05
N ASP A 384 -16.89 26.38 -27.82
CA ASP A 384 -16.11 25.19 -27.43
C ASP A 384 -16.98 23.95 -27.58
N ASP A 385 -17.02 23.38 -28.78
CA ASP A 385 -17.53 22.03 -29.04
C ASP A 385 -16.53 21.25 -29.92
N HIS A 386 -15.24 21.31 -29.58
CA HIS A 386 -14.28 20.33 -30.04
C HIS A 386 -13.81 19.51 -28.85
N ALA A 387 -14.43 18.33 -28.67
CA ALA A 387 -13.76 17.21 -28.07
C ALA A 387 -12.53 16.93 -28.95
N TYR A 388 -11.36 17.32 -28.52
CA TYR A 388 -10.13 16.78 -29.06
C TYR A 388 -10.11 15.31 -28.67
N ASP A 389 -10.24 14.44 -29.66
CA ASP A 389 -9.66 13.11 -29.58
C ASP A 389 -8.17 13.36 -29.38
N ILE A 390 -7.73 13.29 -28.13
CA ILE A 390 -6.31 13.22 -27.78
C ILE A 390 -5.91 11.83 -28.21
N ASP A 391 -5.25 11.78 -29.37
CA ASP A 391 -4.49 10.62 -29.81
C ASP A 391 -3.50 10.27 -28.70
N ASP A 392 -3.56 9.07 -28.14
CA ASP A 392 -2.68 8.54 -27.08
C ASP A 392 -1.21 8.40 -27.51
N GLY A 393 -0.72 9.30 -28.37
CA GLY A 393 0.52 9.21 -29.10
C GLY A 393 1.58 10.27 -28.81
N ASP A 394 1.47 11.10 -27.75
CA ASP A 394 2.56 12.01 -27.42
C ASP A 394 3.56 11.36 -26.44
N ALA A 395 4.40 10.50 -26.96
CA ALA A 395 5.59 9.95 -26.29
C ALA A 395 6.74 10.98 -26.31
N GLY A 396 6.44 12.25 -26.02
CA GLY A 396 7.45 13.28 -25.82
C GLY A 396 8.21 13.03 -24.53
N GLU A 397 9.54 13.23 -24.55
CA GLU A 397 10.32 13.28 -23.31
C GLU A 397 9.87 14.50 -22.50
N HIS A 398 9.51 14.28 -21.23
CA HIS A 398 9.11 15.36 -20.32
C HIS A 398 10.21 15.61 -19.30
N GLU A 399 10.43 16.88 -18.98
CA GLU A 399 11.32 17.29 -17.89
C GLU A 399 10.50 17.62 -16.64
N LEU A 400 11.08 17.35 -15.46
CA LEU A 400 10.50 17.73 -14.19
C LEU A 400 10.66 19.26 -14.01
N GLY A 401 9.54 19.98 -13.98
CA GLY A 401 9.48 21.39 -13.73
C GLY A 401 9.43 21.75 -12.24
N GLU A 402 8.38 22.48 -11.81
CA GLU A 402 8.21 22.84 -10.40
C GLU A 402 7.92 21.59 -9.56
N VAL A 403 8.75 21.37 -8.52
CA VAL A 403 8.57 20.23 -7.59
C VAL A 403 7.44 20.54 -6.61
N TYR A 404 6.45 19.67 -6.54
CA TYR A 404 5.29 19.80 -5.66
C TYR A 404 5.50 19.07 -4.33
N ASP A 405 6.08 17.88 -4.37
CA ASP A 405 6.34 17.07 -3.18
C ASP A 405 7.57 16.18 -3.41
N GLU A 406 8.29 15.88 -2.32
CA GLU A 406 9.41 14.95 -2.33
C GLU A 406 9.46 14.14 -1.05
N SER A 407 9.92 12.91 -1.14
CA SER A 407 10.16 12.05 0.02
C SER A 407 11.44 11.25 -0.13
N LEU A 408 12.10 11.02 0.99
CA LEU A 408 13.29 10.21 1.09
C LEU A 408 13.08 9.18 2.20
N THR A 409 13.08 7.88 1.85
CA THR A 409 12.76 6.79 2.78
C THR A 409 13.73 5.63 2.63
N ALA A 410 13.96 4.88 3.73
CA ALA A 410 14.59 3.58 3.70
C ALA A 410 13.53 2.50 3.97
N GLU A 411 13.57 1.42 3.20
CA GLU A 411 12.63 0.30 3.28
C GLU A 411 13.32 -1.03 2.94
N HIS A 412 12.60 -2.16 3.06
CA HIS A 412 13.15 -3.49 2.80
C HIS A 412 14.41 -3.82 3.59
N PHE A 413 14.32 -3.63 4.90
CA PHE A 413 15.45 -3.85 5.80
C PHE A 413 15.79 -5.33 5.97
N SER A 414 17.10 -5.65 5.95
CA SER A 414 17.61 -6.95 6.34
C SER A 414 18.81 -6.83 7.28
N ASP A 415 18.98 -7.80 8.17
CA ASP A 415 20.16 -7.88 9.05
C ASP A 415 21.40 -8.45 8.32
N ALA A 416 22.51 -8.54 9.05
CA ALA A 416 23.76 -9.09 8.50
C ALA A 416 23.66 -10.57 8.09
N ASP A 417 22.69 -11.31 8.61
CA ASP A 417 22.45 -12.73 8.29
C ASP A 417 21.43 -12.89 7.14
N GLY A 418 20.91 -11.76 6.59
CA GLY A 418 19.94 -11.73 5.50
C GLY A 418 18.49 -11.94 5.94
N ASN A 419 18.21 -11.90 7.26
CA ASN A 419 16.85 -12.02 7.72
C ASN A 419 16.09 -10.70 7.54
N PRO A 420 14.86 -10.71 7.01
CA PRO A 420 14.07 -9.50 6.84
C PRO A 420 13.71 -8.87 8.20
N LEU A 421 13.77 -7.54 8.24
CA LEU A 421 13.48 -6.74 9.41
C LEU A 421 12.19 -5.93 9.15
N ALA A 422 11.14 -6.17 9.94
CA ALA A 422 9.84 -5.53 9.78
C ALA A 422 9.83 -4.09 10.34
N PHE A 423 10.73 -3.21 9.87
CA PHE A 423 10.76 -1.80 10.26
C PHE A 423 9.83 -0.91 9.43
N GLY A 424 9.25 -1.44 8.33
CA GLY A 424 8.46 -0.63 7.42
C GLY A 424 9.29 0.43 6.69
N ARG A 425 8.72 1.60 6.48
CA ARG A 425 9.38 2.77 5.86
C ARG A 425 9.93 3.69 6.94
N ILE A 426 11.23 3.91 6.95
CA ILE A 426 11.89 4.86 7.85
C ILE A 426 12.20 6.14 7.05
N PRO A 427 11.65 7.30 7.42
CA PRO A 427 11.97 8.55 6.76
C PRO A 427 13.44 8.93 6.99
N LEU A 428 14.05 9.46 5.94
CA LEU A 428 15.42 9.96 5.98
C LEU A 428 15.43 11.44 5.62
N ASN A 429 16.49 12.15 6.05
CA ASN A 429 16.78 13.50 5.63
C ASN A 429 18.09 13.51 4.82
N ASP A 430 18.29 14.48 3.94
CA ASP A 430 19.51 14.58 3.12
C ASP A 430 20.79 14.65 3.96
N ASN A 431 20.73 15.20 5.18
CA ASN A 431 21.85 15.24 6.11
C ASN A 431 22.19 13.88 6.75
N GLU A 432 21.35 12.86 6.58
CA GLU A 432 21.54 11.49 7.05
C GLU A 432 22.14 10.58 5.97
N ILE A 433 22.14 11.03 4.72
CA ILE A 433 22.71 10.29 3.59
C ILE A 433 24.24 10.48 3.53
N VAL A 434 24.95 9.37 3.49
CA VAL A 434 26.40 9.30 3.31
C VAL A 434 26.68 8.77 1.90
N SER A 435 26.81 9.67 0.94
CA SER A 435 27.06 9.38 -0.47
C SER A 435 28.02 10.39 -1.08
N GLU A 436 28.72 10.03 -2.14
CA GLU A 436 29.54 10.96 -2.93
C GLU A 436 28.69 11.79 -3.87
N THR A 437 27.67 11.19 -4.47
CA THR A 437 26.68 11.84 -5.34
C THR A 437 25.35 11.98 -4.62
N PRO A 438 24.67 13.13 -4.71
CA PRO A 438 23.33 13.28 -4.19
C PRO A 438 22.36 12.27 -4.82
N LEU A 439 21.40 11.79 -4.03
CA LEU A 439 20.31 10.98 -4.55
C LEU A 439 19.38 11.85 -5.39
N GLY A 440 19.05 11.39 -6.59
CA GLY A 440 18.21 12.12 -7.55
C GLY A 440 18.98 12.81 -8.66
N GLU A 441 20.32 12.70 -8.69
CA GLU A 441 21.12 13.08 -9.83
C GLU A 441 21.23 11.91 -10.83
N GLY A 442 21.04 12.21 -12.12
CA GLY A 442 21.03 11.22 -13.20
C GLY A 442 19.63 10.73 -13.60
N PRO A 443 19.53 9.72 -14.47
CA PRO A 443 18.24 9.20 -14.93
C PRO A 443 17.50 8.51 -13.77
N PRO A 444 16.15 8.68 -13.69
CA PRO A 444 15.35 8.00 -12.70
C PRO A 444 15.28 6.48 -12.98
N ASP A 445 15.16 5.68 -11.93
CA ASP A 445 14.95 4.24 -12.05
C ASP A 445 13.53 3.92 -12.52
N LYS A 446 12.57 4.78 -12.16
CA LYS A 446 11.18 4.74 -12.63
C LYS A 446 10.66 6.16 -12.84
N GLU A 447 9.87 6.33 -13.88
CA GLU A 447 9.16 7.56 -14.18
C GLU A 447 7.69 7.24 -14.49
N ASP A 448 6.78 8.09 -13.98
CA ASP A 448 5.35 7.98 -14.24
C ASP A 448 4.81 9.35 -14.63
N PHE A 449 4.14 9.40 -15.77
CA PHE A 449 3.61 10.62 -16.35
C PHE A 449 2.08 10.56 -16.34
N GLU A 450 1.46 11.55 -15.69
CA GLU A 450 0.02 11.75 -15.75
C GLU A 450 -0.31 12.95 -16.63
N GLY A 451 -0.97 12.71 -17.74
CA GLY A 451 -1.42 13.72 -18.69
C GLY A 451 -2.48 14.65 -18.10
N TYR A 452 -2.94 15.60 -18.91
CA TYR A 452 -3.89 16.62 -18.48
C TYR A 452 -5.24 16.03 -18.07
N THR A 453 -5.58 16.08 -16.76
CA THR A 453 -6.87 15.61 -16.22
C THR A 453 -7.76 16.79 -15.78
N GLY A 454 -8.36 17.48 -16.75
CA GLY A 454 -9.32 18.56 -16.49
C GLY A 454 -8.70 19.82 -15.87
N ASN A 455 -8.88 20.06 -14.57
CA ASN A 455 -8.38 21.25 -13.87
C ASN A 455 -6.97 21.08 -13.26
N ALA A 456 -6.38 19.89 -13.33
CA ALA A 456 -5.01 19.63 -12.90
C ALA A 456 -4.06 19.68 -14.10
N GLY A 457 -2.92 20.32 -13.96
CA GLY A 457 -1.84 20.32 -14.95
C GLY A 457 -1.24 18.91 -15.11
N MET A 458 -0.38 18.72 -16.10
CA MET A 458 0.39 17.49 -16.28
C MET A 458 1.35 17.31 -15.10
N THR A 459 1.46 16.10 -14.59
CA THR A 459 2.36 15.75 -13.49
C THR A 459 3.35 14.67 -13.89
N LEU A 460 4.55 14.77 -13.33
CA LEU A 460 5.64 13.82 -13.53
C LEU A 460 6.15 13.37 -12.19
N GLU A 461 6.20 12.06 -12.00
CA GLU A 461 6.74 11.45 -10.80
C GLU A 461 8.00 10.66 -11.15
N ARG A 462 9.04 10.78 -10.30
CA ARG A 462 10.33 10.11 -10.49
C ARG A 462 10.76 9.39 -9.22
N TRP A 463 11.28 8.17 -9.36
CA TRP A 463 11.84 7.37 -8.29
C TRP A 463 13.31 7.08 -8.56
N TYR A 464 14.12 7.22 -7.51
CA TYR A 464 15.54 6.91 -7.51
C TYR A 464 15.81 5.93 -6.37
N HIS A 465 16.28 4.72 -6.70
CA HIS A 465 16.51 3.66 -5.74
C HIS A 465 18.01 3.40 -5.57
N ARG A 466 18.49 3.37 -4.33
CA ARG A 466 19.88 3.00 -4.01
C ARG A 466 19.91 2.08 -2.79
N ALA A 467 20.71 1.05 -2.85
CA ALA A 467 20.97 0.24 -1.67
C ALA A 467 21.89 0.99 -0.69
N ALA A 468 21.65 0.81 0.61
CA ALA A 468 22.42 1.46 1.65
C ALA A 468 22.57 0.56 2.88
N ILE A 469 23.57 0.87 3.71
CA ILE A 469 23.68 0.38 5.07
C ILE A 469 23.16 1.49 5.98
N VAL A 470 22.05 1.22 6.66
CA VAL A 470 21.43 2.17 7.59
C VAL A 470 21.87 1.84 9.01
N LEU A 471 22.31 2.87 9.72
CA LEU A 471 22.93 2.78 11.04
C LEU A 471 22.23 3.73 12.01
N TRP A 472 21.99 3.29 13.25
CA TRP A 472 21.60 4.16 14.36
C TRP A 472 22.12 3.63 15.72
N PRO A 473 22.33 4.51 16.72
CA PRO A 473 22.64 4.07 18.08
C PRO A 473 21.50 3.18 18.62
N ALA A 474 21.83 2.08 19.28
CA ALA A 474 20.81 1.20 19.86
C ALA A 474 19.90 1.93 20.86
N ASP A 475 20.44 2.96 21.52
CA ASP A 475 19.69 3.83 22.45
C ASP A 475 18.68 4.74 21.73
N SER A 476 18.88 5.04 20.45
CA SER A 476 17.98 5.84 19.60
C SER A 476 16.97 5.00 18.83
N ARG A 477 17.00 3.68 18.94
CA ARG A 477 16.13 2.77 18.18
C ARG A 477 14.65 3.11 18.34
N PHE A 478 14.23 3.43 19.55
CA PHE A 478 12.85 3.81 19.81
C PHE A 478 12.45 5.05 19.01
N ASP A 479 13.25 6.11 19.11
CA ASP A 479 12.96 7.38 18.44
C ASP A 479 12.92 7.21 16.91
N VAL A 480 13.90 6.48 16.35
CA VAL A 480 13.98 6.19 14.90
C VAL A 480 12.75 5.41 14.41
N LEU A 481 12.34 4.37 15.15
CA LEU A 481 11.18 3.56 14.75
C LEU A 481 9.86 4.30 14.97
N CYS A 482 9.78 5.17 15.99
CA CYS A 482 8.59 5.99 16.20
C CYS A 482 8.45 7.12 15.17
N GLU A 483 9.55 7.69 14.65
CA GLU A 483 9.52 8.60 13.51
C GLU A 483 8.92 7.93 12.25
N ALA A 484 9.23 6.65 12.05
CA ALA A 484 8.67 5.84 10.95
C ALA A 484 7.21 5.44 11.17
N GLY A 485 6.70 5.61 12.39
CA GLY A 485 5.33 5.34 12.76
C GLY A 485 5.11 4.01 13.51
N VAL A 486 3.85 3.78 13.83
CA VAL A 486 3.44 2.65 14.69
C VAL A 486 3.81 1.29 14.09
N GLU A 487 3.71 1.15 12.79
CA GLU A 487 4.02 -0.09 12.07
C GLU A 487 5.48 -0.49 12.29
N ALA A 488 6.41 0.45 12.11
CA ALA A 488 7.83 0.25 12.32
C ALA A 488 8.16 -0.04 13.79
N ALA A 489 7.55 0.69 14.71
CA ALA A 489 7.76 0.50 16.15
C ALA A 489 7.30 -0.89 16.61
N VAL A 490 6.12 -1.35 16.18
CA VAL A 490 5.61 -2.69 16.48
C VAL A 490 6.46 -3.79 15.83
N GLY A 491 6.93 -3.57 14.60
CA GLY A 491 7.87 -4.45 13.92
C GLY A 491 9.18 -4.61 14.69
N GLY A 492 9.75 -3.51 15.16
CA GLY A 492 10.95 -3.49 16.01
C GLY A 492 10.76 -4.22 17.33
N LEU A 493 9.63 -4.01 18.01
CA LEU A 493 9.28 -4.75 19.23
C LEU A 493 9.20 -6.26 18.94
N GLY A 494 8.60 -6.66 17.83
CA GLY A 494 8.52 -8.06 17.41
C GLY A 494 9.89 -8.71 17.27
N GLN A 495 10.89 -8.00 16.73
CA GLN A 495 12.27 -8.48 16.66
C GLN A 495 12.92 -8.61 18.04
N MET A 496 12.72 -7.62 18.91
CA MET A 496 13.25 -7.68 20.27
C MET A 496 12.66 -8.87 21.03
N VAL A 497 11.38 -9.16 20.89
CA VAL A 497 10.70 -10.31 21.50
C VAL A 497 11.24 -11.64 20.94
N ARG A 498 11.53 -11.74 19.63
CA ARG A 498 12.19 -12.92 19.05
C ARG A 498 13.58 -13.13 19.65
N ARG A 499 14.41 -12.08 19.68
CA ARG A 499 15.75 -12.13 20.30
C ARG A 499 15.67 -12.53 21.77
N TRP A 500 14.74 -11.98 22.54
CA TRP A 500 14.51 -12.34 23.93
C TRP A 500 14.23 -13.86 24.11
N LYS A 501 13.35 -14.44 23.25
CA LYS A 501 13.05 -15.87 23.30
C LYS A 501 14.25 -16.77 22.96
N GLN A 502 15.12 -16.30 22.07
CA GLN A 502 16.31 -17.04 21.64
C GLN A 502 17.52 -16.85 22.57
N ALA A 503 17.48 -15.84 23.43
CA ALA A 503 18.59 -15.50 24.32
C ALA A 503 18.83 -16.54 25.42
N GLY A 504 20.07 -16.67 25.84
CA GLY A 504 20.46 -17.49 27.00
C GLY A 504 19.93 -16.90 28.29
N LYS A 505 19.80 -17.75 29.33
CA LYS A 505 19.23 -17.36 30.64
C LYS A 505 19.85 -16.11 31.28
N SER A 506 21.14 -15.84 31.04
CA SER A 506 21.85 -14.67 31.58
C SER A 506 21.43 -13.34 30.97
N GLU A 507 20.94 -13.32 29.73
CA GLU A 507 20.54 -12.10 29.02
C GLU A 507 19.02 -11.93 29.00
N GLN A 508 18.28 -13.00 29.26
CA GLN A 508 16.83 -13.07 29.03
C GLN A 508 16.05 -12.08 29.90
N GLU A 509 16.45 -11.88 31.16
CA GLU A 509 15.80 -10.93 32.10
C GLU A 509 16.00 -9.47 31.66
N SER A 510 17.23 -9.13 31.25
CA SER A 510 17.53 -7.79 30.71
C SER A 510 16.79 -7.48 29.43
N LEU A 511 16.74 -8.44 28.52
CA LEU A 511 16.00 -8.28 27.23
C LEU A 511 14.50 -8.19 27.46
N GLN A 512 13.94 -8.96 28.40
CA GLN A 512 12.52 -8.86 28.76
C GLN A 512 12.19 -7.47 29.29
N THR A 513 13.00 -6.93 30.17
CA THR A 513 12.83 -5.57 30.72
C THR A 513 12.85 -4.52 29.60
N GLN A 514 13.78 -4.64 28.65
CA GLN A 514 13.85 -3.75 27.48
C GLN A 514 12.61 -3.88 26.58
N CYS A 515 12.11 -5.10 26.33
CA CYS A 515 10.89 -5.32 25.56
C CYS A 515 9.66 -4.71 26.25
N VAL A 516 9.55 -4.86 27.58
CA VAL A 516 8.45 -4.28 28.36
C VAL A 516 8.47 -2.76 28.30
N GLU A 517 9.64 -2.14 28.45
CA GLU A 517 9.77 -0.69 28.38
C GLU A 517 9.47 -0.16 26.96
N PHE A 518 9.99 -0.83 25.93
CA PHE A 518 9.71 -0.45 24.54
C PHE A 518 8.21 -0.58 24.21
N ALA A 519 7.55 -1.66 24.64
CA ALA A 519 6.09 -1.83 24.49
C ALA A 519 5.32 -0.71 25.21
N ARG A 520 5.74 -0.32 26.41
CA ARG A 520 5.14 0.76 27.20
C ARG A 520 5.23 2.10 26.45
N GLN A 521 6.39 2.39 25.87
CA GLN A 521 6.61 3.61 25.11
C GLN A 521 5.75 3.64 23.82
N ILE A 522 5.63 2.53 23.09
CA ILE A 522 4.72 2.42 21.94
C ILE A 522 3.27 2.74 22.36
N ILE A 523 2.81 2.18 23.48
CA ILE A 523 1.47 2.41 24.02
C ILE A 523 1.23 3.88 24.38
N VAL A 524 2.19 4.51 25.06
CA VAL A 524 2.09 5.93 25.46
C VAL A 524 2.00 6.85 24.26
N HIS A 525 2.77 6.57 23.20
CA HIS A 525 2.84 7.36 21.97
C HIS A 525 1.88 6.88 20.87
N TRP A 526 0.94 5.97 21.18
CA TRP A 526 -0.03 5.50 20.21
C TRP A 526 -0.86 6.67 19.65
N PRO A 527 -0.97 6.83 18.31
CA PRO A 527 -1.68 7.93 17.71
C PRO A 527 -3.19 7.83 17.95
N GLU A 528 -3.82 8.94 18.25
CA GLU A 528 -5.28 9.04 18.25
C GLU A 528 -5.78 9.02 16.79
N ARG A 529 -6.51 7.98 16.40
CA ARG A 529 -7.11 7.86 15.06
C ARG A 529 -8.62 8.01 15.15
N SER A 530 -9.16 9.03 14.47
CA SER A 530 -10.59 9.11 14.20
C SER A 530 -10.92 8.32 12.92
N PHE A 531 -12.16 7.86 12.81
CA PHE A 531 -12.68 6.98 11.73
C PHE A 531 -12.39 7.46 10.28
N GLY A 532 -12.09 8.75 10.07
CA GLY A 532 -11.78 9.32 8.76
C GLY A 532 -10.37 9.07 8.22
N SER A 533 -9.48 8.50 9.03
CA SER A 533 -8.05 8.30 8.68
C SER A 533 -7.77 7.02 7.91
N ARG A 534 -8.70 6.03 7.86
CA ARG A 534 -8.47 4.75 7.19
C ARG A 534 -8.26 4.85 5.67
N ASN A 535 -8.87 5.83 5.01
CA ASN A 535 -8.78 5.95 3.55
C ASN A 535 -7.49 6.62 3.04
N ARG A 536 -6.69 7.26 3.91
CA ARG A 536 -5.43 7.89 3.47
C ARG A 536 -4.21 6.99 3.55
N VAL A 537 -4.24 5.95 4.39
CA VAL A 537 -3.13 4.97 4.46
C VAL A 537 -3.24 3.93 3.34
N ALA A 538 -4.45 3.64 2.83
CA ALA A 538 -4.67 2.70 1.74
C ALA A 538 -4.24 3.25 0.36
N TYR A 539 -4.31 4.58 0.14
CA TYR A 539 -3.88 5.18 -1.13
C TYR A 539 -2.35 5.28 -1.28
N GLY A 540 -1.59 5.32 -0.19
CA GLY A 540 -0.13 5.31 -0.23
C GLY A 540 0.50 3.93 -0.40
N THR A 541 -0.24 2.85 -0.10
CA THR A 541 0.26 1.47 -0.19
C THR A 541 -0.11 0.76 -1.49
N GLN A 542 -1.11 1.24 -2.24
CA GLN A 542 -1.50 0.61 -3.52
C GLN A 542 -0.67 1.06 -4.73
N GLN A 543 0.08 2.16 -4.64
CA GLN A 543 0.91 2.61 -5.78
C GLN A 543 2.32 2.02 -5.81
N SER A 544 2.78 1.33 -4.74
CA SER A 544 4.09 0.68 -4.75
C SER A 544 4.07 -0.82 -5.08
N GLU A 545 2.89 -1.46 -5.18
CA GLU A 545 2.78 -2.88 -5.53
C GLU A 545 2.80 -3.16 -7.05
N GLY A 546 2.82 -2.11 -7.89
CA GLY A 546 2.78 -2.25 -9.35
C GLY A 546 4.10 -2.60 -10.03
N PHE A 547 5.23 -2.67 -9.32
CA PHE A 547 6.54 -2.76 -10.01
C PHE A 547 7.07 -4.19 -10.19
N LEU A 548 6.54 -5.19 -9.52
CA LEU A 548 6.99 -6.59 -9.69
C LEU A 548 5.85 -7.57 -9.38
N SER A 549 4.85 -7.68 -10.23
CA SER A 549 4.11 -8.93 -10.29
C SER A 549 3.29 -9.06 -11.55
N ASP A 550 3.89 -9.65 -12.55
CA ASP A 550 3.14 -10.61 -13.34
C ASP A 550 3.99 -11.87 -13.45
N LYS A 551 3.89 -12.73 -12.45
CA LYS A 551 3.90 -14.19 -12.47
C LYS A 551 4.04 -14.72 -11.05
N THR A 552 2.96 -15.36 -10.58
CA THR A 552 2.95 -16.46 -9.60
C THR A 552 4.04 -16.40 -8.53
N LEU A 553 3.81 -15.63 -7.47
CA LEU A 553 4.36 -15.96 -6.18
C LEU A 553 3.37 -16.93 -5.54
N ASP A 554 3.71 -18.21 -5.61
CA ASP A 554 3.24 -19.16 -4.64
C ASP A 554 3.67 -18.63 -3.27
N ASP A 555 2.72 -18.54 -2.40
CA ASP A 555 2.72 -18.06 -1.03
C ASP A 555 3.65 -18.95 -0.17
N ASP A 556 4.95 -18.71 -0.24
CA ASP A 556 5.93 -19.40 0.58
C ASP A 556 6.84 -18.38 1.26
N GLY A 557 6.51 -18.02 2.48
CA GLY A 557 7.46 -17.38 3.36
C GLY A 557 6.97 -16.20 4.16
N ASP A 558 5.79 -16.32 4.75
CA ASP A 558 5.42 -15.40 5.82
C ASP A 558 6.20 -15.75 7.11
N ALA A 559 7.21 -14.93 7.41
CA ALA A 559 7.94 -14.96 8.69
C ALA A 559 7.02 -14.72 9.92
N THR A 560 5.70 -14.69 9.72
CA THR A 560 4.69 -14.55 10.77
C THR A 560 4.15 -15.88 11.27
N GLU A 561 4.35 -17.02 10.55
CA GLU A 561 3.84 -18.32 10.97
C GLU A 561 4.51 -18.88 12.23
N ASP A 562 5.79 -18.59 12.46
CA ASP A 562 6.50 -19.06 13.66
C ASP A 562 6.03 -18.38 14.97
N LEU A 563 5.18 -17.37 14.87
CA LEU A 563 4.72 -16.64 16.04
C LEU A 563 3.53 -17.29 16.75
N ASP A 564 2.78 -18.19 16.10
CA ASP A 564 1.51 -18.71 16.62
C ASP A 564 1.58 -20.10 17.24
N GLU A 565 2.69 -20.83 17.13
CA GLU A 565 2.75 -22.23 17.54
C GLU A 565 2.85 -22.50 19.05
N ASP A 566 3.25 -21.52 19.87
CA ASP A 566 3.67 -21.79 21.28
C ASP A 566 2.63 -21.45 22.37
N HIS A 567 1.46 -20.88 22.05
CA HIS A 567 0.51 -20.43 23.09
C HIS A 567 -0.96 -20.83 22.91
N GLY A 568 -1.29 -21.81 22.07
CA GLY A 568 -2.67 -22.33 21.96
C GLY A 568 -3.69 -21.31 21.43
N LEU A 569 -3.23 -20.23 20.78
CA LEU A 569 -4.10 -19.29 20.09
C LEU A 569 -4.61 -19.94 18.78
N PRO A 570 -5.89 -19.80 18.44
CA PRO A 570 -6.46 -20.46 17.27
C PRO A 570 -5.79 -19.98 15.98
N LYS A 571 -5.34 -20.91 15.14
CA LYS A 571 -4.87 -20.67 13.78
C LYS A 571 -6.05 -20.15 12.96
N HIS A 572 -6.14 -18.85 12.69
CA HIS A 572 -7.16 -18.27 11.83
C HIS A 572 -6.58 -17.30 10.82
N GLN A 573 -6.76 -17.70 9.56
CA GLN A 573 -6.81 -16.93 8.30
C GLN A 573 -5.85 -15.74 8.13
N THR A 574 -4.99 -15.88 7.16
CA THR A 574 -3.97 -14.99 6.60
C THR A 574 -4.51 -13.70 5.98
N THR A 575 -5.12 -12.83 6.77
CA THR A 575 -5.18 -11.41 6.47
C THR A 575 -4.07 -10.73 7.26
N PRO A 576 -3.28 -9.82 6.66
CA PRO A 576 -2.22 -9.10 7.37
C PRO A 576 -2.80 -8.46 8.64
N GLN A 577 -2.33 -8.87 9.80
CA GLN A 577 -2.83 -8.32 11.06
C GLN A 577 -2.35 -6.88 11.22
N GLY A 578 -3.26 -5.95 11.53
CA GLY A 578 -2.90 -4.56 11.81
C GLY A 578 -1.91 -4.42 12.97
N PRO A 579 -1.19 -3.29 13.06
CA PRO A 579 -0.19 -3.05 14.11
C PRO A 579 -0.77 -3.13 15.52
N ASP A 580 -2.05 -2.80 15.70
CA ASP A 580 -2.81 -2.90 16.95
C ASP A 580 -2.92 -4.34 17.46
N ARG A 581 -3.26 -5.29 16.59
CA ARG A 581 -3.37 -6.72 16.92
C ARG A 581 -2.00 -7.33 17.16
N ARG A 582 -1.01 -6.97 16.32
CA ARG A 582 0.37 -7.43 16.53
C ARG A 582 0.94 -6.95 17.86
N LEU A 583 0.71 -5.66 18.21
CA LEU A 583 1.12 -5.13 19.50
C LEU A 583 0.46 -5.90 20.66
N LEU A 584 -0.85 -6.15 20.59
CA LEU A 584 -1.56 -6.91 21.62
C LEU A 584 -0.99 -8.33 21.76
N SER A 585 -0.69 -9.01 20.66
CA SER A 585 -0.07 -10.34 20.66
C SER A 585 1.32 -10.31 21.29
N LEU A 586 2.13 -9.29 21.03
CA LEU A 586 3.46 -9.13 21.62
C LEU A 586 3.37 -8.83 23.12
N VAL A 587 2.44 -7.95 23.54
CA VAL A 587 2.15 -7.66 24.96
C VAL A 587 1.69 -8.94 25.69
N ALA A 588 0.85 -9.75 25.05
CA ALA A 588 0.42 -11.04 25.60
C ALA A 588 1.60 -11.98 25.86
N ARG A 589 2.57 -12.03 24.94
CA ARG A 589 3.77 -12.88 25.06
C ARG A 589 4.73 -12.43 26.13
N LEU A 590 4.80 -11.12 26.41
CA LEU A 590 5.61 -10.59 27.50
C LEU A 590 5.03 -10.94 28.89
N GLY A 591 3.73 -11.25 28.96
CA GLY A 591 3.07 -11.71 30.18
C GLY A 591 2.93 -10.67 31.29
N ASP A 592 3.21 -9.40 30.99
CA ASP A 592 3.11 -8.31 31.98
C ASP A 592 1.68 -7.73 32.00
N VAL A 593 0.96 -8.00 33.09
CA VAL A 593 -0.42 -7.53 33.31
C VAL A 593 -0.52 -6.00 33.22
N SER A 594 0.50 -5.28 33.68
CA SER A 594 0.50 -3.80 33.65
C SER A 594 0.53 -3.27 32.22
N LEU A 595 1.17 -3.97 31.28
CA LEU A 595 1.16 -3.63 29.86
C LEU A 595 -0.22 -3.84 29.23
N ILE A 596 -0.95 -4.89 29.64
CA ILE A 596 -2.32 -5.14 29.14
C ILE A 596 -3.24 -4.00 29.60
N SER A 597 -3.17 -3.63 30.87
CA SER A 597 -3.90 -2.48 31.42
C SER A 597 -3.53 -1.16 30.70
N ALA A 598 -2.25 -0.95 30.46
CA ALA A 598 -1.77 0.22 29.70
C ALA A 598 -2.29 0.21 28.24
N TRP A 599 -2.31 -0.95 27.60
CA TRP A 599 -2.84 -1.10 26.23
C TRP A 599 -4.34 -0.80 26.17
N LEU A 600 -5.12 -1.25 27.14
CA LEU A 600 -6.56 -0.94 27.23
C LEU A 600 -6.81 0.57 27.30
N ARG A 601 -6.06 1.29 28.14
CA ARG A 601 -6.20 2.74 28.33
C ARG A 601 -5.53 3.56 27.24
N GLY A 602 -4.34 3.15 26.79
CA GLY A 602 -3.51 3.92 25.86
C GLY A 602 -3.80 3.66 24.38
N VAL A 603 -4.28 2.47 24.03
CA VAL A 603 -4.52 2.06 22.63
C VAL A 603 -6.01 1.89 22.37
N LEU A 604 -6.64 0.94 23.04
CA LEU A 604 -8.05 0.60 22.76
C LEU A 604 -9.02 1.74 23.10
N ALA A 605 -8.81 2.46 24.18
CA ALA A 605 -9.67 3.57 24.56
C ALA A 605 -9.50 4.82 23.67
N ARG A 606 -8.29 5.02 23.11
CA ARG A 606 -7.94 6.24 22.36
C ARG A 606 -8.13 6.10 20.85
N ASP A 607 -7.93 4.91 20.30
CA ASP A 607 -8.03 4.65 18.87
C ASP A 607 -9.30 3.86 18.54
N VAL A 608 -10.26 4.52 17.91
CA VAL A 608 -11.55 3.93 17.53
C VAL A 608 -11.44 2.87 16.43
N SER A 609 -10.33 2.86 15.70
CA SER A 609 -10.10 1.90 14.62
C SER A 609 -9.60 0.54 15.11
N VAL A 610 -9.12 0.45 16.36
CA VAL A 610 -8.55 -0.76 16.93
C VAL A 610 -9.61 -1.82 17.20
N ASP A 611 -9.37 -3.03 16.70
CA ASP A 611 -10.20 -4.20 16.98
C ASP A 611 -9.32 -5.32 17.58
N PRO A 612 -9.41 -5.58 18.91
CA PRO A 612 -8.59 -6.60 19.57
C PRO A 612 -8.97 -8.04 19.20
N GLY A 613 -10.06 -8.25 18.43
CA GLY A 613 -10.58 -9.57 18.10
C GLY A 613 -10.79 -10.43 19.35
N GLN A 614 -10.54 -11.74 19.22
CA GLN A 614 -10.68 -12.68 20.33
C GLN A 614 -9.52 -12.65 21.33
N THR A 615 -8.39 -12.05 20.98
CA THR A 615 -7.15 -12.06 21.79
C THR A 615 -7.38 -11.44 23.16
N LEU A 616 -8.07 -10.30 23.24
CA LEU A 616 -8.36 -9.66 24.53
C LEU A 616 -9.20 -10.56 25.45
N GLY A 617 -10.18 -11.26 24.90
CA GLY A 617 -10.99 -12.19 25.69
C GLY A 617 -10.19 -13.39 26.22
N HIS A 618 -9.18 -13.88 25.47
CA HIS A 618 -8.26 -14.92 25.96
C HIS A 618 -7.35 -14.39 27.08
N LEU A 619 -6.83 -13.17 26.95
CA LEU A 619 -6.02 -12.53 27.99
C LEU A 619 -6.81 -12.33 29.29
N CYS A 620 -8.06 -11.86 29.20
CA CYS A 620 -8.94 -11.73 30.36
C CYS A 620 -9.23 -13.10 31.01
N GLN A 621 -9.32 -14.17 30.22
CA GLN A 621 -9.47 -15.53 30.74
C GLN A 621 -8.20 -16.06 31.41
N GLN A 622 -7.03 -15.78 30.83
CA GLN A 622 -5.73 -16.21 31.33
C GLN A 622 -5.35 -15.52 32.65
N HIS A 623 -5.51 -14.21 32.72
CA HIS A 623 -5.10 -13.40 33.86
C HIS A 623 -6.21 -13.13 34.89
N GLY A 624 -7.43 -13.54 34.59
CA GLY A 624 -8.64 -13.32 35.39
C GLY A 624 -9.44 -12.11 34.96
N TRP A 625 -10.75 -12.27 34.79
CA TRP A 625 -11.68 -11.20 34.37
C TRP A 625 -11.79 -10.04 35.35
N SER A 626 -11.58 -10.32 36.66
CA SER A 626 -11.57 -9.27 37.68
C SER A 626 -10.33 -8.39 37.65
N THR A 627 -9.24 -8.85 37.04
CA THR A 627 -7.96 -8.10 36.97
C THR A 627 -8.10 -6.83 36.12
N PHE A 628 -8.89 -6.88 35.05
CA PHE A 628 -9.10 -5.75 34.15
C PHE A 628 -10.49 -5.13 34.25
N GLN A 629 -11.19 -5.38 35.36
CA GLN A 629 -12.58 -4.95 35.55
C GLN A 629 -12.74 -3.43 35.45
N ASP A 630 -11.82 -2.69 36.05
CA ASP A 630 -11.92 -1.23 36.12
C ASP A 630 -11.62 -0.59 34.76
N GLU A 631 -10.61 -1.06 34.03
CA GLU A 631 -10.29 -0.61 32.68
C GLU A 631 -11.43 -0.90 31.69
N LEU A 632 -11.99 -2.10 31.74
CA LEU A 632 -13.09 -2.49 30.87
C LEU A 632 -14.37 -1.72 31.21
N ARG A 633 -14.61 -1.43 32.47
CA ARG A 633 -15.73 -0.60 32.88
C ARG A 633 -15.59 0.84 32.40
N GLU A 634 -14.41 1.44 32.62
CA GLU A 634 -14.07 2.78 32.12
C GLU A 634 -14.24 2.89 30.59
N LEU A 635 -13.75 1.85 29.86
CA LEU A 635 -13.90 1.77 28.41
C LEU A 635 -15.38 1.81 27.96
N PHE A 636 -16.24 1.05 28.62
CA PHE A 636 -17.66 0.96 28.28
C PHE A 636 -18.48 2.15 28.80
N GLU A 637 -18.11 2.79 29.90
CA GLU A 637 -18.69 4.04 30.37
C GLU A 637 -18.49 5.18 29.33
N ASN A 638 -17.32 5.17 28.66
CA ASN A 638 -16.94 6.14 27.64
C ASN A 638 -17.35 5.71 26.21
N THR A 639 -18.33 4.81 26.06
CA THR A 639 -18.84 4.40 24.74
C THR A 639 -19.39 5.59 23.97
N SER A 640 -18.75 5.92 22.84
CA SER A 640 -19.18 6.92 21.87
C SER A 640 -19.98 6.29 20.71
N ASN A 641 -20.53 7.13 19.85
CA ASN A 641 -21.19 6.66 18.62
C ASN A 641 -20.24 5.85 17.72
N GLU A 642 -18.96 6.20 17.69
CA GLU A 642 -17.95 5.56 16.84
C GLU A 642 -17.50 4.21 17.40
N THR A 643 -17.49 4.04 18.73
CA THR A 643 -17.04 2.82 19.39
C THR A 643 -18.16 1.84 19.72
N LEU A 644 -19.43 2.25 19.56
CA LEU A 644 -20.60 1.49 19.96
C LEU A 644 -20.66 0.09 19.32
N GLU A 645 -20.44 0.01 18.02
CA GLU A 645 -20.45 -1.25 17.28
C GLU A 645 -19.32 -2.19 17.73
N ARG A 646 -18.10 -1.66 17.91
CA ARG A 646 -16.96 -2.39 18.44
C ARG A 646 -17.25 -2.96 19.83
N HIS A 647 -17.75 -2.14 20.75
CA HIS A 647 -18.07 -2.59 22.11
C HIS A 647 -19.19 -3.63 22.11
N ALA A 648 -20.19 -3.50 21.23
CA ALA A 648 -21.24 -4.51 21.08
C ALA A 648 -20.66 -5.86 20.63
N ARG A 649 -19.76 -5.87 19.64
CA ARG A 649 -19.10 -7.10 19.16
C ARG A 649 -18.20 -7.74 20.23
N LEU A 650 -17.40 -6.96 20.92
CA LEU A 650 -16.56 -7.46 22.02
C LEU A 650 -17.39 -8.12 23.12
N LEU A 651 -18.46 -7.44 23.55
CA LEU A 651 -19.31 -7.94 24.61
C LEU A 651 -20.07 -9.19 24.18
N ALA A 652 -20.49 -9.28 22.92
CA ALA A 652 -21.10 -10.48 22.36
C ALA A 652 -20.12 -11.66 22.38
N ASP A 653 -18.87 -11.49 21.89
CA ASP A 653 -17.84 -12.51 21.94
C ASP A 653 -17.63 -13.05 23.37
N TRP A 654 -17.51 -12.15 24.34
CA TRP A 654 -17.29 -12.55 25.74
C TRP A 654 -18.52 -13.22 26.36
N SER A 655 -19.73 -12.76 26.02
CA SER A 655 -20.99 -13.32 26.56
C SER A 655 -21.31 -14.70 26.00
N LEU A 656 -20.92 -14.99 24.77
CA LEU A 656 -21.18 -16.24 24.06
C LEU A 656 -20.21 -17.37 24.42
N ARG A 657 -19.13 -17.10 25.15
CA ARG A 657 -18.18 -18.13 25.59
C ARG A 657 -18.85 -19.19 26.47
N LYS A 658 -18.61 -20.46 26.14
CA LYS A 658 -19.28 -21.62 26.76
C LYS A 658 -18.74 -21.98 28.16
N ASP A 659 -17.69 -21.29 28.64
CA ASP A 659 -17.16 -21.54 29.98
C ASP A 659 -18.15 -21.12 31.09
N LYS A 660 -17.97 -21.72 32.29
CA LYS A 660 -18.81 -21.40 33.47
C LYS A 660 -18.25 -20.30 34.37
N ASN A 661 -17.38 -19.41 33.84
CA ASN A 661 -16.71 -18.37 34.64
C ASN A 661 -17.73 -17.32 35.16
N ALA A 662 -17.95 -17.35 36.47
CA ALA A 662 -18.91 -16.46 37.15
C ALA A 662 -18.46 -14.99 37.14
N ALA A 663 -17.15 -14.72 37.29
CA ALA A 663 -16.60 -13.35 37.26
C ALA A 663 -16.84 -12.71 35.88
N ARG A 664 -16.57 -13.47 34.78
CA ARG A 664 -16.88 -13.01 33.43
C ARG A 664 -18.35 -12.67 33.25
N LYS A 665 -19.25 -13.57 33.65
CA LYS A 665 -20.70 -13.33 33.49
C LYS A 665 -21.16 -12.10 34.26
N LYS A 666 -20.69 -11.92 35.50
CA LYS A 666 -21.01 -10.74 36.32
C LYS A 666 -20.51 -9.45 35.65
N LEU A 667 -19.28 -9.45 35.17
CA LEU A 667 -18.71 -8.30 34.45
C LEU A 667 -19.48 -8.02 33.15
N CYS A 668 -19.76 -9.04 32.34
CA CYS A 668 -20.55 -8.87 31.10
C CYS A 668 -21.94 -8.27 31.37
N SER A 669 -22.65 -8.70 32.46
CA SER A 669 -23.93 -8.07 32.81
C SER A 669 -23.77 -6.59 33.20
N GLN A 670 -22.71 -6.22 33.91
CA GLN A 670 -22.45 -4.81 34.24
C GLN A 670 -22.14 -3.98 32.98
N LEU A 671 -21.27 -4.50 32.08
CA LEU A 671 -20.95 -3.83 30.83
C LEU A 671 -22.15 -3.74 29.88
N ALA A 672 -23.04 -4.74 29.89
CA ALA A 672 -24.28 -4.73 29.12
C ALA A 672 -25.21 -3.59 29.54
N GLN A 673 -25.28 -3.27 30.85
CA GLN A 673 -26.04 -2.13 31.36
C GLN A 673 -25.48 -0.79 30.88
N LEU A 674 -24.16 -0.65 30.84
CA LEU A 674 -23.49 0.55 30.30
C LEU A 674 -23.76 0.71 28.81
N LEU A 675 -23.66 -0.39 28.08
CA LEU A 675 -23.83 -0.41 26.63
C LEU A 675 -25.25 -0.04 26.18
N ILE A 676 -26.29 -0.61 26.84
CA ILE A 676 -27.66 -0.23 26.49
C ILE A 676 -27.93 1.24 26.79
N SER A 677 -27.35 1.78 27.86
CA SER A 677 -27.47 3.19 28.18
C SER A 677 -26.79 4.08 27.14
N ALA A 678 -25.69 3.61 26.52
CA ALA A 678 -25.05 4.27 25.37
C ALA A 678 -25.97 4.24 24.12
N VAL A 679 -26.64 3.11 23.83
CA VAL A 679 -27.62 3.00 22.74
C VAL A 679 -28.79 3.97 22.92
N GLU A 680 -29.28 4.15 24.16
CA GLU A 680 -30.38 5.06 24.48
C GLU A 680 -29.97 6.55 24.34
N ARG A 681 -28.73 6.89 24.77
CA ARG A 681 -28.17 8.25 24.61
C ARG A 681 -27.76 8.60 23.17
N TRP A 682 -27.66 7.60 22.29
CA TRP A 682 -27.18 7.83 20.94
C TRP A 682 -28.03 8.85 20.18
N ASN A 683 -27.34 9.89 19.66
CA ASN A 683 -27.99 10.98 18.92
C ASN A 683 -27.39 11.07 17.50
N PRO A 684 -28.15 10.71 16.46
CA PRO A 684 -27.68 10.75 15.08
C PRO A 684 -27.46 12.17 14.53
N GLN A 685 -28.03 13.19 15.17
CA GLN A 685 -27.84 14.58 14.72
C GLN A 685 -26.44 15.10 15.02
N GLN A 686 -25.77 14.61 16.04
CA GLN A 686 -24.38 14.95 16.32
C GLN A 686 -23.42 14.36 15.27
N ALA A 687 -23.76 13.24 14.63
CA ALA A 687 -22.98 12.65 13.54
C ALA A 687 -23.15 13.39 12.20
N LYS A 688 -24.18 14.22 12.02
CA LYS A 688 -24.43 14.96 10.77
C LYS A 688 -23.54 16.18 10.58
N SER A 689 -22.91 16.68 11.62
CA SER A 689 -22.01 17.85 11.54
C SER A 689 -20.60 17.45 11.04
N ASP A 690 -20.22 16.18 11.13
CA ASP A 690 -18.97 15.66 10.60
C ASP A 690 -19.28 14.64 9.48
N TRP A 691 -19.23 15.12 8.22
CA TRP A 691 -19.41 14.27 7.03
C TRP A 691 -18.35 13.16 6.92
N ARG A 692 -17.26 13.27 7.70
CA ARG A 692 -16.16 12.30 7.76
C ARG A 692 -16.43 11.17 8.77
N ALA A 693 -17.38 11.36 9.69
CA ALA A 693 -17.80 10.30 10.60
C ALA A 693 -18.58 9.25 9.79
N ARG A 694 -18.03 8.07 9.68
CA ARG A 694 -18.72 6.93 9.02
C ARG A 694 -20.02 6.67 9.77
N ALA A 695 -21.11 6.66 9.07
CA ALA A 695 -22.39 6.27 9.66
C ALA A 695 -22.27 4.86 10.24
N VAL A 696 -22.62 4.69 11.52
CA VAL A 696 -22.66 3.37 12.18
C VAL A 696 -23.57 2.45 11.35
N ASN A 697 -23.07 1.27 10.99
CA ASN A 697 -23.88 0.27 10.31
C ASN A 697 -24.86 -0.37 11.31
N ARG A 698 -26.05 0.18 11.39
CA ARG A 698 -27.06 -0.21 12.38
C ARG A 698 -27.53 -1.63 12.24
N SER A 699 -27.52 -2.18 11.03
CA SER A 699 -27.87 -3.58 10.79
C SER A 699 -26.82 -4.56 11.38
N GLU A 700 -25.56 -4.15 11.47
CA GLU A 700 -24.49 -4.92 12.10
C GLU A 700 -24.39 -4.69 13.62
N LEU A 701 -24.90 -3.57 14.12
CA LEU A 701 -24.94 -3.26 15.55
C LEU A 701 -25.97 -4.13 16.31
N LEU A 702 -27.15 -4.34 15.73
CA LEU A 702 -28.27 -5.01 16.44
C LEU A 702 -28.02 -6.48 16.74
N PRO A 703 -27.43 -7.31 15.85
CA PRO A 703 -27.19 -8.73 16.12
C PRO A 703 -26.32 -8.96 17.37
N PRO A 704 -25.13 -8.37 17.54
CA PRO A 704 -24.30 -8.62 18.72
C PRO A 704 -24.96 -8.11 20.02
N LEU A 705 -25.74 -7.04 20.00
CA LEU A 705 -26.50 -6.59 21.17
C LEU A 705 -27.56 -7.59 21.58
N ALA A 706 -28.37 -8.06 20.63
CA ALA A 706 -29.40 -9.06 20.88
C ALA A 706 -28.81 -10.38 21.39
N GLN A 707 -27.74 -10.84 20.78
CA GLN A 707 -26.99 -12.05 21.19
C GLN A 707 -26.50 -11.92 22.64
N THR A 708 -25.94 -10.77 23.00
CA THR A 708 -25.44 -10.48 24.35
C THR A 708 -26.55 -10.59 25.39
N PHE A 709 -27.64 -9.86 25.21
CA PHE A 709 -28.72 -9.82 26.21
C PHE A 709 -29.44 -11.15 26.35
N LEU A 710 -29.61 -11.89 25.25
CA LEU A 710 -30.18 -13.23 25.26
C LEU A 710 -29.26 -14.24 25.93
N ALA A 711 -27.94 -14.22 25.63
CA ALA A 711 -26.94 -15.13 26.21
C ALA A 711 -26.75 -14.90 27.72
N LEU A 712 -26.80 -13.65 28.18
CA LEU A 712 -26.71 -13.28 29.60
C LEU A 712 -28.01 -13.55 30.35
N LYS A 713 -29.12 -13.85 29.67
CA LYS A 713 -30.48 -13.96 30.24
C LYS A 713 -30.94 -12.70 30.94
N GLU A 714 -30.72 -11.52 30.31
CA GLU A 714 -31.10 -10.19 30.78
C GLU A 714 -32.30 -9.67 30.01
N PRO A 715 -33.55 -10.18 30.30
CA PRO A 715 -34.72 -9.82 29.52
C PRO A 715 -35.09 -8.34 29.63
N GLN A 716 -34.77 -7.69 30.75
CA GLN A 716 -35.04 -6.27 30.96
C GLN A 716 -34.17 -5.39 30.06
N LEU A 717 -32.87 -5.75 29.87
CA LEU A 717 -31.97 -5.02 28.98
C LEU A 717 -32.37 -5.22 27.51
N PHE A 718 -32.81 -6.44 27.18
CA PHE A 718 -33.30 -6.74 25.84
C PHE A 718 -34.61 -6.01 25.54
N GLU A 719 -35.53 -5.87 26.52
CA GLU A 719 -36.73 -5.07 26.38
C GLU A 719 -36.42 -3.59 26.13
N ARG A 720 -35.43 -3.01 26.82
CA ARG A 720 -34.95 -1.64 26.58
C ARG A 720 -34.43 -1.48 25.15
N LEU A 721 -33.63 -2.48 24.64
CA LEU A 721 -33.17 -2.45 23.27
C LEU A 721 -34.34 -2.46 22.27
N VAL A 722 -35.29 -3.39 22.44
CA VAL A 722 -36.45 -3.52 21.54
C VAL A 722 -37.31 -2.21 21.58
N THR A 723 -37.49 -1.65 22.74
CA THR A 723 -38.18 -0.36 22.89
C THR A 723 -37.44 0.74 22.14
N SER A 724 -36.13 0.85 22.31
CA SER A 724 -35.28 1.81 21.57
C SER A 724 -35.37 1.65 20.06
N ILE A 725 -35.48 0.42 19.56
CA ILE A 725 -35.61 0.13 18.12
C ILE A 725 -36.98 0.56 17.59
N LEU A 726 -38.05 0.24 18.34
CA LEU A 726 -39.42 0.48 17.87
C LEU A 726 -39.85 1.94 17.98
N ASP A 727 -39.33 2.68 18.99
CA ASP A 727 -39.62 4.09 19.22
C ASP A 727 -38.85 5.03 18.29
N ARG A 728 -37.81 4.55 17.65
CA ARG A 728 -36.95 5.34 16.74
C ARG A 728 -36.90 4.76 15.32
N PRO A 729 -38.04 4.71 14.59
CA PRO A 729 -38.12 4.08 13.26
C PRO A 729 -37.35 4.82 12.16
N GLN A 730 -37.01 6.09 12.35
CA GLN A 730 -36.17 6.84 11.41
C GLN A 730 -34.70 6.41 11.50
N GLU A 731 -34.28 5.94 12.65
CA GLU A 731 -32.91 5.49 12.91
C GLU A 731 -32.76 4.00 12.68
N PHE A 732 -33.77 3.23 13.07
CA PHE A 732 -33.85 1.80 12.87
C PHE A 732 -34.87 1.48 11.78
N ASP A 733 -34.53 1.82 10.54
CA ASP A 733 -35.41 1.59 9.39
C ASP A 733 -35.77 0.11 9.25
N LEU A 734 -37.04 -0.13 8.90
CA LEU A 734 -37.59 -1.47 8.81
C LEU A 734 -36.83 -2.36 7.82
N THR A 735 -36.59 -1.86 6.59
CA THR A 735 -36.09 -2.64 5.47
C THR A 735 -34.57 -2.74 5.47
N THR A 736 -33.88 -1.66 5.84
CA THR A 736 -32.42 -1.58 5.77
C THR A 736 -31.72 -1.95 7.07
N VAL A 737 -32.43 -1.96 8.22
CA VAL A 737 -31.83 -2.23 9.53
C VAL A 737 -32.49 -3.40 10.24
N GLN A 738 -33.81 -3.32 10.54
CA GLN A 738 -34.46 -4.28 11.43
C GLN A 738 -34.57 -5.67 10.79
N VAL A 739 -35.00 -5.76 9.52
CA VAL A 739 -35.15 -7.03 8.81
C VAL A 739 -33.78 -7.70 8.57
N PRO A 740 -32.76 -7.02 8.03
CA PRO A 740 -31.44 -7.60 7.90
C PRO A 740 -30.86 -8.12 9.23
N ALA A 741 -31.01 -7.35 10.33
CA ALA A 741 -30.54 -7.76 11.64
C ALA A 741 -31.22 -9.05 12.15
N LEU A 742 -32.55 -9.17 12.02
CA LEU A 742 -33.29 -10.36 12.39
C LEU A 742 -32.94 -11.58 11.55
N LEU A 743 -32.74 -11.39 10.24
CA LEU A 743 -32.32 -12.47 9.34
C LEU A 743 -30.89 -12.92 9.63
N HIS A 744 -30.00 -11.98 9.96
CA HIS A 744 -28.64 -12.32 10.41
C HIS A 744 -28.68 -13.16 11.71
N LEU A 745 -29.58 -12.84 12.61
CA LEU A 745 -29.75 -13.57 13.89
C LEU A 745 -30.40 -14.95 13.72
N GLU A 746 -31.11 -15.24 12.64
CA GLU A 746 -31.99 -16.39 12.50
C GLU A 746 -31.33 -17.72 12.87
N THR A 747 -30.18 -18.03 12.28
CA THR A 747 -29.46 -19.28 12.52
C THR A 747 -29.04 -19.41 13.97
N TRP A 748 -28.48 -18.33 14.53
CA TRP A 748 -28.03 -18.30 15.92
C TRP A 748 -29.19 -18.43 16.91
N LEU A 749 -30.32 -17.75 16.67
CA LEU A 749 -31.53 -17.85 17.49
C LEU A 749 -32.05 -19.28 17.55
N LYS A 750 -32.15 -19.93 16.40
CA LYS A 750 -32.65 -21.34 16.31
C LYS A 750 -31.78 -22.34 17.06
N GLN A 751 -30.50 -22.05 17.23
CA GLN A 751 -29.54 -22.91 17.91
C GLN A 751 -29.39 -22.63 19.41
N ASN A 752 -29.59 -21.39 19.86
CA ASN A 752 -29.15 -20.94 21.18
C ASN A 752 -30.25 -20.38 22.09
N VAL A 753 -31.45 -20.14 21.56
CA VAL A 753 -32.50 -19.44 22.33
C VAL A 753 -33.72 -20.35 22.54
N GLU A 754 -34.17 -20.44 23.80
CA GLU A 754 -35.48 -21.01 24.12
C GLU A 754 -36.60 -20.12 23.54
N ARG A 755 -37.69 -20.75 23.06
CA ARG A 755 -38.79 -20.11 22.33
C ARG A 755 -39.64 -19.12 23.15
N SER A 756 -39.28 -18.79 24.40
CA SER A 756 -40.08 -18.04 25.35
C SER A 756 -39.68 -16.55 25.54
N SER A 757 -38.82 -16.00 24.71
CA SER A 757 -38.37 -14.61 24.86
C SER A 757 -39.45 -13.62 24.46
N SER A 758 -40.13 -12.99 25.45
CA SER A 758 -41.17 -11.98 25.23
C SER A 758 -40.67 -10.75 24.44
N PRO A 759 -39.49 -10.16 24.70
CA PRO A 759 -38.99 -9.03 23.90
C PRO A 759 -38.73 -9.38 22.44
N LEU A 760 -38.21 -10.60 22.16
CA LEU A 760 -37.98 -11.06 20.78
C LEU A 760 -39.32 -11.21 20.04
N HIS A 761 -40.34 -11.78 20.72
CA HIS A 761 -41.69 -11.89 20.16
C HIS A 761 -42.28 -10.52 19.80
N ARG A 762 -42.15 -9.55 20.69
CA ARG A 762 -42.60 -8.17 20.47
C ARG A 762 -41.90 -7.55 19.26
N TRP A 763 -40.56 -7.71 19.12
CA TRP A 763 -39.82 -7.19 17.96
C TRP A 763 -40.25 -7.86 16.66
N LEU A 764 -40.27 -9.19 16.61
CA LEU A 764 -40.73 -9.96 15.45
C LEU A 764 -42.15 -9.63 15.04
N GLY A 765 -43.08 -9.52 16.02
CA GLY A 765 -44.47 -9.16 15.78
C GLY A 765 -44.63 -7.75 15.22
N ALA A 766 -43.88 -6.77 15.74
CA ALA A 766 -43.91 -5.40 15.24
C ALA A 766 -43.37 -5.28 13.80
N VAL A 767 -42.27 -5.97 13.48
CA VAL A 767 -41.69 -6.03 12.13
C VAL A 767 -42.68 -6.73 11.18
N HIS A 768 -43.26 -7.85 11.57
CA HIS A 768 -44.24 -8.58 10.78
C HIS A 768 -45.44 -7.68 10.45
N ALA A 769 -46.06 -7.04 11.46
CA ALA A 769 -47.23 -6.21 11.26
C ALA A 769 -46.97 -5.04 10.28
N LYS A 770 -45.81 -4.42 10.35
CA LYS A 770 -45.42 -3.35 9.42
C LYS A 770 -45.16 -3.87 7.99
N LEU A 771 -44.51 -5.03 7.81
CA LEU A 771 -44.32 -5.66 6.52
C LEU A 771 -45.63 -6.11 5.89
N ASP A 772 -46.54 -6.73 6.68
CA ASP A 772 -47.86 -7.19 6.22
C ASP A 772 -48.71 -6.01 5.73
N CYS A 773 -48.72 -4.91 6.49
CA CYS A 773 -49.40 -3.67 6.07
C CYS A 773 -48.85 -3.14 4.72
N ARG A 774 -47.56 -3.12 4.51
CA ARG A 774 -46.94 -2.65 3.24
C ARG A 774 -47.17 -3.65 2.12
N ALA A 775 -47.04 -4.92 2.37
CA ALA A 775 -47.22 -6.01 1.40
C ALA A 775 -48.70 -6.16 0.95
N SER A 776 -49.67 -5.77 1.80
CA SER A 776 -51.10 -5.81 1.45
C SER A 776 -51.51 -4.73 0.44
N GLN A 777 -50.65 -3.76 0.14
CA GLN A 777 -50.93 -2.62 -0.75
C GLN A 777 -50.00 -2.66 -1.97
N PRO A 778 -50.27 -3.48 -2.98
CA PRO A 778 -49.44 -3.52 -4.17
C PRO A 778 -49.47 -2.19 -4.93
N PRO A 779 -48.37 -1.71 -5.46
CA PRO A 779 -48.36 -0.49 -6.27
C PRO A 779 -49.24 -0.66 -7.50
N GLN A 780 -50.01 0.38 -7.80
CA GLN A 780 -50.89 0.36 -8.96
C GLN A 780 -50.19 0.96 -10.17
N GLU A 781 -50.32 0.29 -11.27
CA GLU A 781 -49.75 0.78 -12.53
C GLU A 781 -50.45 2.08 -12.95
N PRO A 782 -49.73 3.11 -13.34
CA PRO A 782 -50.31 4.35 -13.86
C PRO A 782 -51.26 4.08 -15.03
N ALA A 783 -52.53 4.52 -14.89
CA ALA A 783 -53.55 4.31 -15.91
C ALA A 783 -53.35 5.20 -17.15
N ASP A 784 -52.57 6.25 -17.04
CA ASP A 784 -52.27 7.20 -18.11
C ASP A 784 -50.83 7.74 -18.04
N TRP A 785 -50.51 8.72 -18.84
CA TRP A 785 -49.17 9.32 -18.89
C TRP A 785 -48.98 10.48 -17.91
N ARG A 786 -49.84 10.67 -16.92
CA ARG A 786 -49.58 11.61 -15.82
C ARG A 786 -48.42 11.10 -14.94
N ARG A 787 -47.51 12.01 -14.64
CA ARG A 787 -46.41 11.74 -13.76
C ARG A 787 -46.29 12.79 -12.67
N GLU A 788 -45.60 12.48 -11.58
CA GLU A 788 -45.21 13.45 -10.59
C GLU A 788 -44.47 14.62 -11.24
N SER A 789 -44.80 15.85 -10.87
CA SER A 789 -44.38 17.04 -11.58
C SER A 789 -43.73 18.11 -10.72
N ALA A 790 -43.34 17.75 -9.48
CA ALA A 790 -42.69 18.67 -8.55
C ALA A 790 -41.23 18.90 -8.96
N THR A 791 -40.97 19.90 -9.83
CA THR A 791 -39.65 20.26 -10.30
C THR A 791 -38.82 21.01 -9.26
N GLY A 792 -39.44 21.62 -8.23
CA GLY A 792 -38.72 22.40 -7.22
C GLY A 792 -38.14 23.73 -7.73
N CYS A 793 -38.47 24.13 -8.97
CA CYS A 793 -38.07 25.38 -9.62
C CYS A 793 -39.23 25.96 -10.43
N ASP A 794 -39.43 27.29 -10.37
CA ASP A 794 -40.53 28.00 -11.03
C ASP A 794 -40.13 28.73 -12.30
N CYS A 795 -38.95 28.43 -12.91
CA CYS A 795 -38.57 28.99 -14.20
C CYS A 795 -39.50 28.52 -15.32
N THR A 796 -39.47 29.21 -16.47
CA THR A 796 -40.34 28.92 -17.60
C THR A 796 -40.20 27.47 -18.08
N ASP A 797 -39.01 26.94 -18.15
CA ASP A 797 -38.72 25.58 -18.63
C ASP A 797 -39.19 24.51 -17.62
N CYS A 798 -39.02 24.74 -16.32
CA CYS A 798 -39.51 23.84 -15.31
C CYS A 798 -41.05 23.84 -15.24
N ARG A 799 -41.68 24.99 -15.50
CA ARG A 799 -43.14 25.06 -15.58
C ARG A 799 -43.64 24.30 -16.83
N GLU A 800 -42.94 24.36 -17.92
CA GLU A 800 -43.27 23.61 -19.14
C GLU A 800 -43.05 22.10 -18.96
N LEU A 801 -41.94 21.69 -18.37
CA LEU A 801 -41.70 20.30 -17.97
C LEU A 801 -42.79 19.81 -16.99
N SER A 802 -43.13 20.60 -15.98
CA SER A 802 -44.22 20.26 -15.04
C SER A 802 -45.58 20.10 -15.74
N ARG A 803 -45.91 20.99 -16.71
CA ARG A 803 -47.15 20.90 -17.50
C ARG A 803 -47.12 19.62 -18.36
N PHE A 804 -46.00 19.31 -19.01
CA PHE A 804 -45.82 18.07 -19.75
C PHE A 804 -46.02 16.85 -18.84
N LEU A 805 -45.37 16.79 -17.70
CA LEU A 805 -45.50 15.65 -16.77
C LEU A 805 -46.95 15.44 -16.30
N LYS A 806 -47.74 16.51 -16.10
CA LYS A 806 -49.15 16.44 -15.73
C LYS A 806 -50.08 16.01 -16.90
N ALA A 807 -49.64 16.12 -18.14
CA ALA A 807 -50.51 15.83 -19.31
C ALA A 807 -50.77 14.32 -19.42
N PRO A 808 -52.04 13.85 -19.49
CA PRO A 808 -52.39 12.42 -19.51
C PRO A 808 -52.09 11.75 -20.86
N ASN A 809 -52.06 12.50 -21.96
CA ASN A 809 -52.00 11.97 -23.32
C ASN A 809 -50.66 12.23 -24.01
N LEU A 810 -49.75 12.97 -23.40
CA LEU A 810 -48.43 13.28 -23.97
C LEU A 810 -47.37 12.38 -23.38
N GLN A 811 -46.71 11.65 -24.25
CA GLN A 811 -45.59 10.78 -23.87
C GLN A 811 -44.23 11.44 -24.10
N THR A 812 -44.13 12.32 -25.11
CA THR A 812 -42.90 12.97 -25.49
C THR A 812 -43.07 14.47 -25.59
N LEU A 813 -42.02 15.21 -25.12
CA LEU A 813 -41.91 16.67 -25.26
C LEU A 813 -40.58 17.02 -25.90
N ARG A 814 -40.58 18.01 -26.81
CA ARG A 814 -39.40 18.45 -27.55
C ARG A 814 -39.21 19.94 -27.33
N LEU A 815 -38.07 20.32 -26.71
CA LEU A 815 -37.75 21.73 -26.43
C LEU A 815 -36.43 22.10 -27.07
N PRO A 816 -36.38 23.04 -28.05
CA PRO A 816 -35.12 23.58 -28.52
C PRO A 816 -34.60 24.60 -27.47
N LEU A 817 -33.47 24.27 -26.81
CA LEU A 817 -32.94 25.05 -25.66
C LEU A 817 -31.46 25.28 -25.79
N ALA A 818 -30.98 26.45 -25.31
CA ALA A 818 -29.56 26.72 -25.11
C ALA A 818 -28.95 25.76 -24.09
N THR A 819 -27.64 25.64 -24.07
CA THR A 819 -26.89 24.65 -23.29
C THR A 819 -27.21 24.76 -21.78
N ASP A 820 -27.13 25.94 -21.19
CA ASP A 820 -27.36 26.16 -19.74
C ASP A 820 -28.77 25.76 -19.32
N ARG A 821 -29.78 26.03 -20.18
CA ARG A 821 -31.16 25.66 -19.93
C ARG A 821 -31.37 24.14 -20.00
N ARG A 822 -30.64 23.45 -20.91
CA ARG A 822 -30.67 21.98 -20.96
C ARG A 822 -30.05 21.39 -19.72
N GLN A 823 -28.85 21.86 -19.28
CA GLN A 823 -28.17 21.40 -18.08
C GLN A 823 -29.01 21.61 -16.84
N HIS A 824 -29.68 22.76 -16.71
CA HIS A 824 -30.62 22.99 -15.62
C HIS A 824 -31.71 21.93 -15.56
N LEU A 825 -32.36 21.60 -16.69
CA LEU A 825 -33.41 20.59 -16.71
C LEU A 825 -32.90 19.17 -16.47
N HIS A 826 -31.68 18.85 -16.95
CA HIS A 826 -31.00 17.59 -16.59
C HIS A 826 -30.83 17.46 -15.07
N GLY A 827 -30.26 18.46 -14.42
CA GLY A 827 -30.09 18.47 -12.95
C GLY A 827 -31.41 18.39 -12.18
N VAL A 828 -32.50 19.03 -12.66
CA VAL A 828 -33.84 18.92 -12.05
C VAL A 828 -34.40 17.51 -12.17
N ILE A 829 -34.31 16.87 -13.34
CA ILE A 829 -34.82 15.52 -13.55
C ILE A 829 -34.09 14.52 -12.68
N GLU A 830 -32.77 14.58 -12.64
CA GLU A 830 -31.93 13.67 -11.86
C GLU A 830 -32.12 13.88 -10.35
N SER A 831 -32.02 15.13 -9.88
CA SER A 831 -32.13 15.44 -8.45
C SER A 831 -33.51 15.10 -7.87
N LYS A 832 -34.58 15.29 -8.66
CA LYS A 832 -35.96 14.98 -8.26
C LYS A 832 -36.40 13.57 -8.67
N ARG A 833 -35.54 12.81 -9.38
CA ARG A 833 -35.82 11.45 -9.89
C ARG A 833 -37.18 11.38 -10.61
N LEU A 834 -37.47 12.37 -11.46
CA LEU A 834 -38.73 12.46 -12.20
C LEU A 834 -38.88 11.29 -13.21
N ASP A 835 -40.12 10.85 -13.44
CA ASP A 835 -40.42 9.74 -14.35
C ASP A 835 -40.30 10.17 -15.81
N THR A 836 -39.16 10.64 -16.21
CA THR A 836 -38.83 11.01 -17.59
C THR A 836 -37.34 10.75 -17.85
N THR A 837 -37.08 10.22 -19.04
CA THR A 837 -35.72 10.22 -19.63
C THR A 837 -35.59 11.47 -20.50
N HIS A 838 -34.35 11.84 -20.81
CA HIS A 838 -34.06 12.97 -21.68
C HIS A 838 -32.87 12.68 -22.60
N VAL A 839 -32.94 13.11 -23.82
CA VAL A 839 -31.90 12.95 -24.86
C VAL A 839 -31.75 14.27 -25.61
N THR A 840 -30.52 14.71 -25.83
CA THR A 840 -30.26 15.90 -26.65
C THR A 840 -30.07 15.49 -28.13
N GLU A 841 -30.98 15.92 -28.98
CA GLU A 841 -30.82 15.79 -30.42
C GLU A 841 -29.97 16.94 -30.97
N ARG A 842 -28.82 16.61 -31.53
CA ARG A 842 -27.82 17.58 -32.03
C ARG A 842 -28.08 17.95 -33.52
N ARG A 843 -29.34 18.20 -33.91
CA ARG A 843 -29.70 18.65 -35.22
C ARG A 843 -30.25 20.07 -35.13
N GLY A 844 -29.60 21.02 -35.85
CA GLY A 844 -29.93 22.44 -35.81
C GLY A 844 -29.43 23.16 -34.54
N ARG A 845 -29.54 24.49 -34.51
CA ARG A 845 -29.21 25.31 -33.31
C ARG A 845 -30.40 26.21 -32.97
N PRO A 846 -30.84 26.30 -31.70
CA PRO A 846 -30.36 25.53 -30.56
C PRO A 846 -30.72 24.03 -30.61
N TYR A 847 -29.94 23.16 -29.94
CA TYR A 847 -30.22 21.71 -29.89
C TYR A 847 -31.54 21.45 -29.17
N THR A 848 -32.20 20.38 -29.59
CA THR A 848 -33.51 20.01 -29.04
C THR A 848 -33.36 18.97 -27.92
N LEU A 849 -33.79 19.30 -26.72
CA LEU A 849 -33.95 18.36 -25.61
C LEU A 849 -35.27 17.61 -25.76
N VAL A 850 -35.20 16.30 -25.87
CA VAL A 850 -36.36 15.42 -26.06
C VAL A 850 -36.58 14.69 -24.72
N PHE A 851 -37.75 14.89 -24.13
CA PHE A 851 -38.16 14.20 -22.90
C PHE A 851 -39.12 13.07 -23.29
N THR A 852 -38.93 11.91 -22.67
CA THR A 852 -39.84 10.76 -22.82
C THR A 852 -40.24 10.27 -21.44
N LYS A 853 -41.55 10.27 -21.16
CA LYS A 853 -42.08 9.77 -19.89
C LYS A 853 -41.83 8.28 -19.72
N THR A 854 -41.51 7.89 -18.49
CA THR A 854 -41.23 6.50 -18.07
C THR A 854 -42.20 6.05 -17.00
N LYS A 855 -42.10 4.81 -16.56
CA LYS A 855 -42.77 4.24 -15.40
C LYS A 855 -41.77 3.94 -14.25
N ALA A 856 -40.62 4.62 -14.22
CA ALA A 856 -39.52 4.29 -13.35
C ALA A 856 -39.89 4.34 -11.84
N SER A 857 -40.76 5.25 -11.42
CA SER A 857 -41.28 5.28 -10.03
C SER A 857 -42.11 4.04 -9.71
N TYR A 858 -43.00 3.65 -10.61
CA TYR A 858 -43.81 2.45 -10.46
C TYR A 858 -42.93 1.19 -10.43
N GLU A 859 -42.00 1.07 -11.35
CA GLU A 859 -41.08 -0.07 -11.39
C GLU A 859 -40.24 -0.18 -10.11
N ARG A 860 -39.74 0.95 -9.59
CA ARG A 860 -39.06 1.00 -8.29
C ARG A 860 -39.98 0.56 -7.14
N ALA A 861 -41.22 1.07 -7.13
CA ALA A 861 -42.21 0.70 -6.11
C ALA A 861 -42.58 -0.80 -6.19
N LEU A 862 -42.73 -1.32 -7.42
CA LEU A 862 -43.03 -2.75 -7.64
C LEU A 862 -41.85 -3.63 -7.16
N LYS A 863 -40.61 -3.26 -7.46
CA LYS A 863 -39.40 -3.95 -6.96
C LYS A 863 -39.36 -3.91 -5.43
N ALA A 864 -39.63 -2.75 -4.81
CA ALA A 864 -39.65 -2.64 -3.35
C ALA A 864 -40.76 -3.50 -2.74
N HIS A 865 -41.93 -3.57 -3.37
CA HIS A 865 -43.04 -4.42 -2.91
C HIS A 865 -42.66 -5.93 -2.99
N HIS A 866 -41.99 -6.37 -4.02
CA HIS A 866 -41.50 -7.76 -4.11
C HIS A 866 -40.47 -8.06 -3.01
N VAL A 867 -39.59 -7.13 -2.68
CA VAL A 867 -38.67 -7.24 -1.54
C VAL A 867 -39.44 -7.36 -0.22
N ASP A 868 -40.44 -6.52 0.00
CA ASP A 868 -41.29 -6.59 1.19
C ASP A 868 -42.02 -7.95 1.31
N LEU A 869 -42.51 -8.50 0.22
CA LEU A 869 -43.13 -9.85 0.20
C LEU A 869 -42.13 -10.96 0.56
N ASP A 870 -40.90 -10.91 0.04
CA ASP A 870 -39.84 -11.88 0.38
C ASP A 870 -39.45 -11.76 1.86
N HIS A 871 -39.24 -10.54 2.34
CA HIS A 871 -38.97 -10.25 3.76
C HIS A 871 -40.11 -10.74 4.66
N LEU A 872 -41.37 -10.49 4.31
CA LEU A 872 -42.54 -10.96 5.07
C LEU A 872 -42.52 -12.48 5.16
N LYS A 873 -42.23 -13.20 4.07
CA LYS A 873 -42.15 -14.67 4.07
C LYS A 873 -41.09 -15.18 5.04
N LYS A 874 -39.90 -14.55 5.03
CA LYS A 874 -38.79 -14.92 5.93
C LYS A 874 -39.10 -14.62 7.39
N ILE A 875 -39.65 -13.45 7.68
CA ILE A 875 -40.06 -13.05 9.05
C ILE A 875 -41.21 -13.91 9.57
N ASN A 876 -42.15 -14.30 8.71
CA ASN A 876 -43.20 -15.26 9.07
C ASN A 876 -42.63 -16.62 9.50
N SER A 877 -41.64 -17.12 8.78
CA SER A 877 -40.96 -18.37 9.14
C SER A 877 -40.29 -18.25 10.53
N LEU A 878 -39.64 -17.13 10.82
CA LEU A 878 -38.96 -16.90 12.09
C LEU A 878 -39.95 -16.71 13.24
N LEU A 879 -41.05 -16.00 13.00
CA LEU A 879 -42.12 -15.78 13.98
C LEU A 879 -42.86 -17.12 14.30
N ALA A 880 -43.14 -17.92 13.27
CA ALA A 880 -43.74 -19.26 13.44
C ALA A 880 -42.85 -20.19 14.27
N TRP A 881 -41.54 -20.18 13.95
CA TRP A 881 -40.54 -20.96 14.75
C TRP A 881 -40.56 -20.51 16.22
N HIS A 882 -40.54 -19.16 16.47
CA HIS A 882 -40.55 -18.64 17.84
C HIS A 882 -41.85 -18.98 18.59
N SER A 883 -43.03 -18.90 17.92
CA SER A 883 -44.33 -19.19 18.51
C SER A 883 -44.66 -20.69 18.65
N GLY A 884 -43.79 -21.60 18.15
CA GLY A 884 -44.06 -23.04 18.15
C GLY A 884 -45.18 -23.50 17.22
N LEU A 885 -45.58 -22.63 16.27
CA LEU A 885 -46.61 -22.86 15.29
C LEU A 885 -46.02 -23.31 13.94
N ASN A 886 -46.76 -24.06 13.13
CA ASN A 886 -46.37 -24.29 11.74
C ASN A 886 -46.53 -23.00 10.93
N ALA A 887 -45.61 -22.73 10.02
CA ALA A 887 -45.57 -21.50 9.21
C ALA A 887 -46.87 -21.24 8.39
N GLU A 888 -47.64 -22.30 8.10
CA GLU A 888 -48.93 -22.23 7.38
C GLU A 888 -50.10 -21.75 8.25
N THR A 889 -49.93 -21.65 9.57
CA THR A 889 -51.02 -21.29 10.51
C THR A 889 -51.14 -19.76 10.75
N ILE A 890 -50.15 -18.95 10.30
CA ILE A 890 -50.17 -17.50 10.40
C ILE A 890 -50.90 -16.96 9.17
N LYS A 891 -52.25 -16.91 9.22
CA LYS A 891 -53.06 -16.33 8.16
C LYS A 891 -52.82 -14.82 8.07
N PRO A 892 -52.73 -14.24 6.86
CA PRO A 892 -52.83 -12.78 6.66
C PRO A 892 -54.16 -12.27 7.24
N ALA A 893 -54.13 -11.11 7.87
CA ALA A 893 -55.36 -10.50 8.44
C ALA A 893 -56.48 -10.44 7.39
N GLU A 894 -57.63 -11.01 7.72
CA GLU A 894 -58.78 -11.16 6.84
C GLU A 894 -59.15 -9.83 6.18
N LYS A 895 -59.36 -9.86 4.87
CA LYS A 895 -59.77 -8.76 4.02
C LYS A 895 -60.97 -8.05 4.67
N ALA A 896 -60.83 -6.79 5.07
CA ALA A 896 -61.92 -5.93 5.39
C ALA A 896 -62.92 -5.91 4.22
N ALA A 897 -64.17 -6.25 4.53
CA ALA A 897 -65.23 -6.50 3.60
C ALA A 897 -65.43 -5.32 2.61
N LYS A 898 -65.50 -5.62 1.33
CA LYS A 898 -65.90 -4.66 0.28
C LYS A 898 -67.22 -4.02 0.64
N PRO A 899 -67.39 -2.67 0.51
CA PRO A 899 -68.71 -2.04 0.68
C PRO A 899 -69.64 -2.49 -0.46
N ARG A 900 -70.75 -3.06 -0.09
CA ARG A 900 -71.89 -3.41 -1.00
C ARG A 900 -72.33 -2.18 -1.80
N ALA A 901 -72.20 -2.23 -3.07
CA ALA A 901 -72.80 -1.24 -3.99
C ALA A 901 -74.30 -1.30 -3.87
N ARG A 902 -74.93 -0.23 -3.36
CA ARG A 902 -76.37 0.01 -3.41
C ARG A 902 -76.80 0.28 -4.85
N LYS A 903 -77.47 -0.69 -5.50
CA LYS A 903 -78.19 -0.42 -6.72
C LYS A 903 -79.33 0.59 -6.42
N ARG A 904 -79.32 1.77 -6.99
CA ARG A 904 -80.48 2.64 -7.11
C ARG A 904 -81.28 2.16 -8.34
N LYS A 905 -82.57 1.99 -8.09
CA LYS A 905 -83.63 1.90 -9.11
C LYS A 905 -83.74 3.22 -9.86
#